data_092b32e1e22e1b41b4807653718217d2
#
_entry.id   092b32e1e22e1b41b4807653718217d2
#
_cell.length_a   1.000
_cell.length_b   1.000
_cell.length_c   1.000
_cell.angle_alpha   90.00
_cell.angle_beta   90.00
_cell.angle_gamma   90.00
#
_symmetry.space_group_name_H-M   'P 1'
#
loop_
_entity.id
_entity.type
_entity.pdbx_description
1 polymer ?
#
loop_
_entity_poly.entity_id
_entity_poly.type
_entity_poly.pdbx_seq_one_letter_code
_entity_poly.pdbx_strand_id
1 'polypeptide(L)'
;MAYSFDEDIFVIDCWIDTKEKEQTLLNLINRVKVYNVPILLCGHSPVSIEVQKQVDYFLFDKNNNILLEKDFNEYGVVSDRWSIMNDYKVFNKVNFHHDYAIWETMRNAFQFVKRLGKKYIHFLEFDNLPDEIQYRQAFMEYVRGNDVVVQEYLEGSTREQDPYCATYIFSIKTDIANQMIEKINTKEEYFKNRPGKWQLEKVFYQTLREITGSIFVSKYIPNDEELNIYAAWNRNGILRNGARFQTYLAVDHHKKLHIHFISGFSEKPADKDYLVEVNYKNRNFFHTVTKGSYQLESLGEYVEGETVKVFYQGVEVFSETLTKNVDEFRRLNKLEWKVKESNRRFNINFIDGPYVEILDNVDLSYRVDFINRKNNKIEYSTTLRSNHWSKSSIKYFVDWEIRITGIDNDYVGTYLMDLKGQRVLISYETKSLGDNIAFIPYVEEFRKQKGCHVVCSTFHNDLFKKDYPEIEFIEPGTNAENIYALYRLGVFYENKQIDNSRHPINPIKEPLMKVATDILGIQYRETKVKLPKLSKTKKNRVCIAIHSTSQAKYWNNPNGWQDVVDYIKEKGYEVRLLSREEDEYMGNSNPKGVTLQPRGTTKEVLKTIQESKLFIGISSGLSWLAWGTDTPVVIISGFTDKHLEPMDGITRIINKEVCNGCWHTHEFDPGDWNWCPVHKNTDRQFECSKEILSNDVIKQIEKFL
;
A
#
# COMPACT_ATOMS: atom_id res chain seq x y z
N MET A 1 -32.78 -18.26 34.33
CA MET A 1 -33.75 -19.17 33.70
C MET A 1 -32.97 -20.05 32.76
N ALA A 2 -33.14 -21.36 32.82
CA ALA A 2 -32.52 -22.25 31.82
C ALA A 2 -33.29 -21.98 30.48
N TYR A 3 -32.58 -21.58 29.43
CA TYR A 3 -33.19 -21.44 28.10
C TYR A 3 -33.59 -22.83 27.58
N SER A 4 -34.81 -22.98 27.07
CA SER A 4 -35.15 -24.09 26.20
C SER A 4 -34.69 -23.81 24.78
N PHE A 5 -34.11 -24.79 24.13
CA PHE A 5 -33.60 -24.74 22.75
C PHE A 5 -34.53 -25.50 21.79
N ASP A 6 -35.78 -25.74 22.13
CA ASP A 6 -36.75 -26.49 21.31
C ASP A 6 -37.06 -25.80 19.98
N GLU A 7 -36.89 -24.46 19.92
CA GLU A 7 -37.13 -23.65 18.73
C GLU A 7 -35.87 -23.41 17.89
N ASP A 8 -34.77 -24.05 18.23
CA ASP A 8 -33.46 -23.86 17.59
C ASP A 8 -33.16 -24.96 16.59
N ILE A 9 -32.23 -24.68 15.71
CA ILE A 9 -31.65 -25.63 14.78
C ILE A 9 -30.21 -25.23 14.44
N PHE A 10 -29.30 -26.20 14.44
CA PHE A 10 -28.00 -26.03 13.83
C PHE A 10 -28.09 -26.23 12.33
N VAL A 11 -27.46 -25.34 11.56
CA VAL A 11 -27.21 -25.47 10.13
C VAL A 11 -25.72 -25.60 9.95
N ILE A 12 -25.26 -26.72 9.51
CA ILE A 12 -23.84 -26.97 9.23
C ILE A 12 -23.66 -27.02 7.74
N ASP A 13 -22.90 -26.05 7.20
CA ASP A 13 -22.47 -26.08 5.80
C ASP A 13 -21.19 -26.90 5.64
N CYS A 14 -21.13 -27.73 4.61
CA CYS A 14 -19.99 -28.58 4.43
C CYS A 14 -19.63 -28.84 2.95
N TRP A 15 -18.31 -28.86 2.73
CA TRP A 15 -17.72 -29.33 1.49
C TRP A 15 -16.72 -30.44 1.81
N ILE A 16 -17.17 -31.68 1.71
CA ILE A 16 -16.42 -32.87 2.12
C ILE A 16 -15.88 -33.57 0.88
N ASP A 17 -14.59 -33.49 0.66
CA ASP A 17 -13.87 -34.10 -0.45
C ASP A 17 -12.69 -34.99 0.02
N THR A 18 -12.45 -35.04 1.33
CA THR A 18 -11.45 -35.93 1.95
C THR A 18 -11.97 -36.57 3.23
N LYS A 19 -11.35 -37.68 3.65
CA LYS A 19 -11.68 -38.35 4.91
C LYS A 19 -11.35 -37.51 6.14
N GLU A 20 -10.33 -36.68 6.06
CA GLU A 20 -9.98 -35.75 7.14
C GLU A 20 -11.10 -34.73 7.36
N LYS A 21 -11.65 -34.17 6.28
CA LYS A 21 -12.80 -33.25 6.38
C LYS A 21 -14.02 -33.95 6.96
N GLU A 22 -14.26 -35.18 6.52
CA GLU A 22 -15.36 -35.97 7.06
C GLU A 22 -15.18 -36.22 8.56
N GLN A 23 -13.96 -36.53 9.00
CA GLN A 23 -13.68 -36.72 10.44
C GLN A 23 -13.92 -35.45 11.23
N THR A 24 -13.60 -34.30 10.68
CA THR A 24 -13.85 -33.04 11.39
C THR A 24 -15.32 -32.68 11.42
N LEU A 25 -16.00 -32.86 10.31
CA LEU A 25 -17.45 -32.73 10.32
C LEU A 25 -18.08 -33.62 11.41
N LEU A 26 -17.63 -34.85 11.54
CA LEU A 26 -18.06 -35.75 12.64
C LEU A 26 -17.72 -35.18 14.01
N ASN A 27 -16.55 -34.62 14.20
CA ASN A 27 -16.15 -33.96 15.44
C ASN A 27 -17.06 -32.77 15.76
N LEU A 28 -17.35 -31.90 14.76
CA LEU A 28 -18.29 -30.80 14.94
C LEU A 28 -19.69 -31.29 15.28
N ILE A 29 -20.21 -32.27 14.54
CA ILE A 29 -21.53 -32.88 14.82
C ILE A 29 -21.58 -33.39 16.27
N ASN A 30 -20.57 -34.11 16.73
CA ASN A 30 -20.53 -34.62 18.10
C ASN A 30 -20.49 -33.47 19.12
N ARG A 31 -19.81 -32.36 18.86
CA ARG A 31 -19.80 -31.20 19.77
C ARG A 31 -21.14 -30.52 19.86
N VAL A 32 -21.85 -30.30 18.74
CA VAL A 32 -23.15 -29.62 18.78
C VAL A 32 -24.26 -30.50 19.31
N LYS A 33 -24.12 -31.82 19.29
CA LYS A 33 -25.10 -32.75 19.87
C LYS A 33 -25.33 -32.57 21.36
N VAL A 34 -24.38 -32.04 22.10
CA VAL A 34 -24.53 -31.78 23.55
C VAL A 34 -25.65 -30.79 23.86
N TYR A 35 -26.01 -29.93 22.89
CA TYR A 35 -27.10 -28.97 23.06
C TYR A 35 -28.50 -29.59 22.90
N ASN A 36 -28.59 -30.81 22.42
CA ASN A 36 -29.83 -31.51 22.11
C ASN A 36 -30.75 -30.69 21.17
N VAL A 37 -30.18 -30.08 20.19
CA VAL A 37 -30.81 -29.25 19.14
C VAL A 37 -30.71 -29.99 17.82
N PRO A 38 -31.77 -30.02 16.98
CA PRO A 38 -31.71 -30.66 15.68
C PRO A 38 -30.59 -30.09 14.79
N ILE A 39 -29.98 -30.96 13.99
CA ILE A 39 -28.90 -30.62 13.08
C ILE A 39 -29.37 -30.79 11.63
N LEU A 40 -29.33 -29.73 10.86
CA LEU A 40 -29.43 -29.73 9.40
C LEU A 40 -28.04 -29.66 8.83
N LEU A 41 -27.59 -30.72 8.18
CA LEU A 41 -26.40 -30.72 7.38
C LEU A 41 -26.73 -30.31 5.95
N CYS A 42 -26.02 -29.36 5.39
CA CYS A 42 -26.21 -28.90 4.01
C CYS A 42 -24.86 -28.83 3.28
N GLY A 43 -24.93 -29.06 1.97
CA GLY A 43 -23.73 -29.02 1.14
C GLY A 43 -24.01 -29.43 -0.30
N HIS A 44 -23.00 -29.26 -1.14
CA HIS A 44 -23.03 -29.57 -2.56
C HIS A 44 -22.04 -30.69 -2.95
N SER A 45 -21.41 -31.31 -1.96
CA SER A 45 -20.65 -32.55 -2.11
C SER A 45 -21.31 -33.69 -1.33
N PRO A 46 -21.26 -34.92 -1.81
CA PRO A 46 -21.82 -36.04 -1.08
C PRO A 46 -21.02 -36.32 0.20
N VAL A 47 -21.73 -36.72 1.25
CA VAL A 47 -21.15 -37.21 2.49
C VAL A 47 -21.50 -38.69 2.68
N SER A 48 -20.70 -39.40 3.46
CA SER A 48 -20.94 -40.82 3.73
C SER A 48 -22.29 -41.04 4.42
N ILE A 49 -22.83 -42.27 4.28
CA ILE A 49 -24.05 -42.68 4.99
C ILE A 49 -23.83 -42.63 6.50
N GLU A 50 -22.61 -42.81 6.95
CA GLU A 50 -22.23 -42.72 8.37
C GLU A 50 -22.46 -41.32 8.93
N VAL A 51 -22.05 -40.30 8.20
CA VAL A 51 -22.31 -38.90 8.53
C VAL A 51 -23.80 -38.60 8.48
N GLN A 52 -24.47 -38.99 7.41
CA GLN A 52 -25.91 -38.74 7.25
C GLN A 52 -26.75 -39.30 8.41
N LYS A 53 -26.35 -40.46 8.98
CA LYS A 53 -27.02 -41.05 10.15
C LYS A 53 -26.81 -40.25 11.45
N GLN A 54 -25.87 -39.35 11.49
CA GLN A 54 -25.52 -38.58 12.67
C GLN A 54 -26.28 -37.23 12.78
N VAL A 55 -27.04 -36.86 11.75
CA VAL A 55 -27.79 -35.61 11.69
C VAL A 55 -29.29 -35.86 11.54
N ASP A 56 -30.11 -34.88 11.91
CA ASP A 56 -31.57 -35.02 11.82
C ASP A 56 -32.09 -34.75 10.40
N TYR A 57 -31.44 -33.84 9.68
CA TYR A 57 -31.78 -33.48 8.32
C TYR A 57 -30.53 -33.38 7.46
N PHE A 58 -30.64 -33.82 6.21
CA PHE A 58 -29.57 -33.69 5.22
C PHE A 58 -30.12 -33.06 3.93
N LEU A 59 -29.57 -31.93 3.56
CA LEU A 59 -29.91 -31.19 2.35
C LEU A 59 -28.71 -31.19 1.41
N PHE A 60 -28.81 -31.98 0.35
CA PHE A 60 -27.76 -32.11 -0.64
C PHE A 60 -28.20 -31.49 -1.98
N ASP A 61 -27.51 -30.47 -2.42
CA ASP A 61 -27.73 -29.84 -3.71
C ASP A 61 -26.59 -30.16 -4.69
N LYS A 62 -26.78 -31.23 -5.46
CA LYS A 62 -25.81 -31.62 -6.51
C LYS A 62 -25.68 -30.63 -7.65
N ASN A 63 -26.62 -29.70 -7.78
CA ASN A 63 -26.62 -28.67 -8.83
C ASN A 63 -26.05 -27.33 -8.38
N ASN A 64 -25.73 -27.21 -7.10
CA ASN A 64 -25.03 -26.05 -6.59
C ASN A 64 -23.57 -26.11 -7.04
N ASN A 65 -23.36 -25.65 -8.25
CA ASN A 65 -22.05 -25.65 -8.88
C ASN A 65 -21.32 -24.35 -8.63
N ILE A 66 -20.02 -24.47 -8.55
CA ILE A 66 -19.10 -23.37 -8.71
C ILE A 66 -19.37 -22.69 -10.06
N LEU A 67 -19.36 -21.36 -10.11
CA LEU A 67 -19.68 -20.58 -11.29
C LEU A 67 -18.79 -20.96 -12.49
N LEU A 68 -19.40 -21.07 -13.67
CA LEU A 68 -18.68 -21.27 -14.92
C LEU A 68 -18.15 -19.92 -15.46
N GLU A 69 -17.19 -19.99 -16.38
CA GLU A 69 -16.61 -18.80 -17.05
C GLU A 69 -17.67 -17.87 -17.66
N LYS A 70 -18.73 -18.43 -18.24
CA LYS A 70 -19.85 -17.66 -18.79
C LYS A 70 -20.54 -16.80 -17.72
N ASP A 71 -20.73 -17.35 -16.52
CA ASP A 71 -21.36 -16.64 -15.41
C ASP A 71 -20.49 -15.50 -14.93
N PHE A 72 -19.19 -15.73 -14.94
CA PHE A 72 -18.21 -14.73 -14.61
C PHE A 72 -18.24 -13.53 -15.55
N ASN A 73 -18.29 -13.79 -16.85
CA ASN A 73 -18.37 -12.74 -17.86
C ASN A 73 -19.74 -12.04 -17.87
N GLU A 74 -20.81 -12.79 -17.67
CA GLU A 74 -22.19 -12.27 -17.66
C GLU A 74 -22.44 -11.31 -16.50
N TYR A 75 -21.94 -11.63 -15.30
CA TYR A 75 -22.17 -10.83 -14.10
C TYR A 75 -21.06 -9.81 -13.82
N GLY A 76 -20.01 -9.75 -14.64
CA GLY A 76 -18.91 -8.81 -14.45
C GLY A 76 -18.17 -9.01 -13.13
N VAL A 77 -18.12 -10.24 -12.65
CA VAL A 77 -17.48 -10.58 -11.38
C VAL A 77 -16.00 -10.33 -11.47
N VAL A 78 -15.53 -9.32 -10.79
CA VAL A 78 -14.09 -9.10 -10.63
C VAL A 78 -13.58 -10.09 -9.59
N SER A 79 -12.56 -10.85 -9.97
CA SER A 79 -11.92 -11.84 -9.12
C SER A 79 -11.73 -11.31 -7.71
N ASP A 80 -12.35 -11.95 -6.75
CA ASP A 80 -11.82 -11.81 -5.42
C ASP A 80 -10.49 -12.59 -5.33
N ARG A 81 -9.78 -12.28 -4.28
CA ARG A 81 -8.41 -12.73 -4.03
C ARG A 81 -8.22 -14.25 -4.02
N TRP A 82 -9.30 -14.98 -3.94
CA TRP A 82 -9.26 -16.31 -3.37
C TRP A 82 -9.37 -17.41 -4.39
N SER A 83 -10.44 -17.34 -5.11
CA SER A 83 -10.86 -18.47 -5.89
C SER A 83 -10.57 -18.26 -7.35
N ILE A 84 -10.51 -17.02 -7.78
CA ILE A 84 -10.64 -16.75 -9.20
C ILE A 84 -9.33 -16.31 -9.83
N MET A 85 -8.50 -15.56 -9.10
CA MET A 85 -7.30 -15.01 -9.73
C MET A 85 -6.29 -16.08 -10.15
N ASN A 86 -6.10 -17.07 -9.32
CA ASN A 86 -5.18 -18.16 -9.66
C ASN A 86 -5.86 -19.15 -10.59
N ASP A 87 -7.10 -19.48 -10.31
CA ASP A 87 -7.85 -20.46 -11.06
C ASP A 87 -8.26 -19.97 -12.44
N TYR A 88 -8.68 -18.71 -12.59
CA TYR A 88 -8.98 -18.15 -13.91
C TYR A 88 -7.76 -18.07 -14.81
N LYS A 89 -6.61 -17.71 -14.31
CA LYS A 89 -5.36 -17.71 -15.07
C LYS A 89 -4.86 -19.10 -15.42
N VAL A 90 -5.10 -20.07 -14.55
CA VAL A 90 -4.63 -21.44 -14.71
C VAL A 90 -5.65 -22.28 -15.48
N PHE A 91 -6.94 -22.04 -15.26
CA PHE A 91 -7.98 -22.93 -15.75
C PHE A 91 -8.66 -22.47 -17.02
N ASN A 92 -8.61 -21.21 -17.38
CA ASN A 92 -9.21 -20.65 -18.61
C ASN A 92 -10.65 -21.13 -18.95
N LYS A 93 -11.29 -21.96 -18.14
CA LYS A 93 -12.55 -22.62 -18.47
C LYS A 93 -13.48 -22.92 -17.31
N VAL A 94 -13.01 -22.88 -16.06
CA VAL A 94 -13.83 -23.18 -14.88
C VAL A 94 -13.56 -22.15 -13.80
N ASN A 95 -14.52 -21.32 -13.54
CA ASN A 95 -14.46 -20.35 -12.46
C ASN A 95 -15.14 -20.94 -11.24
N PHE A 96 -14.36 -21.13 -10.20
CA PHE A 96 -14.85 -21.48 -8.89
C PHE A 96 -15.26 -20.20 -8.17
N HIS A 97 -16.54 -19.98 -8.01
CA HIS A 97 -17.02 -18.90 -7.16
C HIS A 97 -17.57 -19.51 -5.88
N HIS A 98 -16.68 -19.71 -4.94
CA HIS A 98 -16.97 -20.36 -3.68
C HIS A 98 -18.04 -19.60 -2.87
N ASP A 99 -17.97 -18.28 -2.83
CA ASP A 99 -18.90 -17.42 -2.09
C ASP A 99 -20.37 -17.62 -2.53
N TYR A 100 -20.61 -17.69 -3.83
CA TYR A 100 -21.96 -17.89 -4.33
C TYR A 100 -22.47 -19.30 -4.01
N ALA A 101 -21.60 -20.31 -4.05
CA ALA A 101 -21.96 -21.67 -3.68
C ALA A 101 -22.38 -21.76 -2.21
N ILE A 102 -21.66 -21.07 -1.31
CA ILE A 102 -22.02 -20.97 0.11
C ILE A 102 -23.36 -20.21 0.27
N TRP A 103 -23.52 -19.07 -0.42
CA TRP A 103 -24.77 -18.32 -0.36
C TRP A 103 -25.97 -19.16 -0.80
N GLU A 104 -25.85 -19.92 -1.87
CA GLU A 104 -26.89 -20.80 -2.37
C GLU A 104 -27.22 -21.92 -1.37
N THR A 105 -26.21 -22.48 -0.71
CA THR A 105 -26.39 -23.46 0.37
C THR A 105 -27.12 -22.83 1.56
N MET A 106 -26.70 -21.63 2.00
CA MET A 106 -27.39 -20.88 3.06
C MET A 106 -28.85 -20.60 2.68
N ARG A 107 -29.10 -20.14 1.48
CA ARG A 107 -30.44 -19.83 0.98
C ARG A 107 -31.34 -21.06 1.06
N ASN A 108 -30.88 -22.18 0.55
CA ASN A 108 -31.62 -23.44 0.56
C ASN A 108 -31.88 -23.93 1.98
N ALA A 109 -30.87 -23.83 2.85
CA ALA A 109 -30.99 -24.21 4.26
C ALA A 109 -32.01 -23.31 5.01
N PHE A 110 -31.94 -22.01 4.85
CA PHE A 110 -32.86 -21.07 5.50
C PHE A 110 -34.32 -21.28 5.06
N GLN A 111 -34.55 -21.53 3.77
CA GLN A 111 -35.88 -21.89 3.25
C GLN A 111 -36.40 -23.19 3.86
N PHE A 112 -35.52 -24.17 4.02
CA PHE A 112 -35.86 -25.43 4.65
C PHE A 112 -36.22 -25.25 6.13
N VAL A 113 -35.42 -24.49 6.88
CA VAL A 113 -35.65 -24.19 8.29
C VAL A 113 -36.96 -23.45 8.52
N LYS A 114 -37.33 -22.52 7.62
CA LYS A 114 -38.64 -21.84 7.64
C LYS A 114 -39.79 -22.85 7.62
N ARG A 115 -39.69 -23.89 6.78
CA ARG A 115 -40.71 -24.94 6.66
C ARG A 115 -40.80 -25.82 7.92
N LEU A 116 -39.69 -25.99 8.63
CA LEU A 116 -39.65 -26.70 9.91
C LEU A 116 -40.22 -25.90 11.06
N GLY A 117 -40.52 -24.61 10.90
CA GLY A 117 -41.07 -23.73 11.94
C GLY A 117 -40.09 -23.40 13.07
N LYS A 118 -38.78 -23.59 12.87
CA LYS A 118 -37.75 -23.24 13.85
C LYS A 118 -37.55 -21.72 13.85
N LYS A 119 -37.28 -21.13 15.04
CA LYS A 119 -37.12 -19.67 15.19
C LYS A 119 -35.69 -19.18 15.14
N TYR A 120 -34.74 -20.01 15.55
CA TYR A 120 -33.36 -19.61 15.70
C TYR A 120 -32.45 -20.56 14.93
N ILE A 121 -31.64 -20.01 14.07
CA ILE A 121 -30.64 -20.71 13.25
C ILE A 121 -29.26 -20.44 13.83
N HIS A 122 -28.50 -21.50 14.07
CA HIS A 122 -27.09 -21.44 14.46
C HIS A 122 -26.29 -22.02 13.31
N PHE A 123 -25.67 -21.11 12.51
CA PHE A 123 -24.91 -21.49 11.33
C PHE A 123 -23.46 -21.71 11.68
N LEU A 124 -22.89 -22.82 11.20
CA LEU A 124 -21.49 -23.20 11.35
C LEU A 124 -20.97 -23.80 10.03
N GLU A 125 -19.79 -23.38 9.60
CA GLU A 125 -19.06 -24.16 8.62
C GLU A 125 -18.44 -25.39 9.30
N PHE A 126 -18.31 -26.49 8.55
CA PHE A 126 -17.94 -27.82 9.09
C PHE A 126 -16.59 -27.85 9.80
N ASP A 127 -15.71 -26.89 9.55
CA ASP A 127 -14.37 -26.78 10.11
C ASP A 127 -14.28 -25.81 11.29
N ASN A 128 -15.40 -25.27 11.75
CA ASN A 128 -15.48 -24.49 12.96
C ASN A 128 -15.84 -25.39 14.14
N LEU A 129 -14.88 -25.56 15.05
CA LEU A 129 -15.06 -26.37 16.25
C LEU A 129 -15.24 -25.45 17.49
N PRO A 130 -16.45 -24.98 17.77
CA PRO A 130 -16.69 -24.04 18.86
C PRO A 130 -16.50 -24.72 20.24
N ASP A 131 -16.04 -23.93 21.20
CA ASP A 131 -16.08 -24.31 22.62
C ASP A 131 -17.53 -24.35 23.11
N GLU A 132 -17.93 -25.44 23.72
CA GLU A 132 -19.35 -25.71 24.06
C GLU A 132 -19.98 -24.60 24.94
N ILE A 133 -19.26 -24.17 25.97
CA ILE A 133 -19.81 -23.22 26.95
C ILE A 133 -19.78 -21.81 26.39
N GLN A 134 -18.66 -21.43 25.84
CA GLN A 134 -18.46 -20.06 25.31
C GLN A 134 -19.35 -19.80 24.08
N TYR A 135 -19.48 -20.77 23.18
CA TYR A 135 -20.35 -20.67 22.02
C TYR A 135 -21.81 -20.48 22.42
N ARG A 136 -22.31 -21.29 23.34
CA ARG A 136 -23.66 -21.15 23.85
C ARG A 136 -23.92 -19.75 24.37
N GLN A 137 -23.05 -19.23 25.20
CA GLN A 137 -23.18 -17.90 25.79
C GLN A 137 -23.03 -16.80 24.72
N ALA A 138 -22.08 -16.93 23.81
CA ALA A 138 -21.76 -15.90 22.84
C ALA A 138 -22.76 -15.82 21.66
N PHE A 139 -23.42 -16.91 21.29
CA PHE A 139 -24.31 -16.98 20.13
C PHE A 139 -25.73 -17.41 20.45
N MET A 140 -25.90 -18.58 21.06
CA MET A 140 -27.24 -19.17 21.23
C MET A 140 -28.13 -18.39 22.23
N GLU A 141 -27.55 -17.85 23.30
CA GLU A 141 -28.28 -17.05 24.28
C GLU A 141 -28.48 -15.62 23.80
N TYR A 142 -27.46 -15.01 23.15
CA TYR A 142 -27.54 -13.61 22.69
C TYR A 142 -28.53 -13.38 21.54
N VAL A 143 -28.77 -14.36 20.66
CA VAL A 143 -29.75 -14.23 19.58
C VAL A 143 -31.18 -14.11 20.10
N ARG A 144 -31.44 -14.47 21.37
CA ARG A 144 -32.75 -14.28 22.00
C ARG A 144 -33.14 -12.81 22.12
N GLY A 145 -32.13 -11.97 22.44
CA GLY A 145 -32.33 -10.52 22.61
C GLY A 145 -31.98 -9.68 21.36
N ASN A 146 -31.45 -10.31 20.34
CA ASN A 146 -31.04 -9.64 19.11
C ASN A 146 -31.62 -10.35 17.89
N ASP A 147 -31.62 -9.71 16.74
CA ASP A 147 -32.10 -10.32 15.50
C ASP A 147 -31.02 -11.24 14.89
N VAL A 148 -29.78 -10.84 15.07
CA VAL A 148 -28.63 -11.63 14.62
C VAL A 148 -27.43 -11.41 15.55
N VAL A 149 -26.63 -12.45 15.71
CA VAL A 149 -25.33 -12.43 16.38
C VAL A 149 -24.30 -12.84 15.34
N VAL A 150 -23.36 -11.96 15.09
CA VAL A 150 -22.25 -12.18 14.14
C VAL A 150 -20.92 -12.10 14.86
N GLN A 151 -19.88 -12.62 14.26
CA GLN A 151 -18.51 -12.46 14.72
C GLN A 151 -17.74 -11.48 13.85
N GLU A 152 -16.88 -10.67 14.44
CA GLU A 152 -15.89 -9.91 13.66
C GLU A 152 -14.95 -10.86 12.94
N TYR A 153 -14.69 -10.60 11.66
CA TYR A 153 -13.70 -11.34 10.89
C TYR A 153 -12.27 -10.93 11.27
N LEU A 154 -12.06 -9.62 11.41
CA LEU A 154 -10.86 -8.98 11.96
C LEU A 154 -11.31 -7.92 12.95
N GLU A 155 -10.48 -7.57 13.92
CA GLU A 155 -10.81 -6.54 14.90
C GLU A 155 -11.19 -5.22 14.21
N GLY A 156 -12.39 -4.73 14.51
CA GLY A 156 -12.95 -3.52 13.93
C GLY A 156 -13.61 -3.67 12.55
N SER A 157 -13.55 -4.84 11.92
CA SER A 157 -14.11 -5.06 10.57
C SER A 157 -15.60 -4.69 10.43
N THR A 158 -16.37 -4.79 11.48
CA THR A 158 -17.80 -4.42 11.50
C THR A 158 -18.05 -2.91 11.61
N ARG A 159 -17.00 -2.09 11.84
CA ARG A 159 -17.07 -0.62 12.03
C ARG A 159 -16.43 0.18 10.91
N GLU A 160 -15.79 -0.45 9.97
CA GLU A 160 -15.13 0.18 8.82
C GLU A 160 -16.12 0.90 7.89
N GLN A 161 -15.61 1.69 6.95
CA GLN A 161 -16.43 2.34 5.91
C GLN A 161 -17.13 1.31 4.99
N ASP A 162 -16.52 0.13 4.85
CA ASP A 162 -17.00 -0.98 4.05
C ASP A 162 -17.07 -2.24 4.95
N PRO A 163 -18.08 -2.31 5.85
CA PRO A 163 -18.08 -3.26 6.94
C PRO A 163 -18.44 -4.67 6.51
N TYR A 164 -17.83 -5.67 7.18
CA TYR A 164 -18.03 -7.10 6.97
C TYR A 164 -17.91 -7.88 8.28
N CYS A 165 -18.47 -9.08 8.30
CA CYS A 165 -18.38 -10.01 9.44
C CYS A 165 -17.99 -11.41 8.96
N ALA A 166 -17.65 -12.29 9.89
CA ALA A 166 -17.45 -13.70 9.58
C ALA A 166 -18.77 -14.36 9.17
N THR A 167 -18.73 -15.19 8.12
CA THR A 167 -19.88 -15.97 7.64
C THR A 167 -19.80 -17.44 8.01
N TYR A 168 -18.69 -17.88 8.55
CA TYR A 168 -18.48 -19.26 8.99
C TYR A 168 -19.09 -19.59 10.35
N ILE A 169 -19.52 -18.57 11.11
CA ILE A 169 -20.14 -18.70 12.42
C ILE A 169 -21.06 -17.52 12.70
N PHE A 170 -22.33 -17.79 12.89
CA PHE A 170 -23.33 -16.78 13.32
C PHE A 170 -24.60 -17.43 13.84
N SER A 171 -25.43 -16.66 14.56
CA SER A 171 -26.78 -17.05 14.94
C SER A 171 -27.77 -16.00 14.50
N ILE A 172 -28.89 -16.40 13.90
CA ILE A 172 -29.86 -15.51 13.28
C ILE A 172 -31.28 -15.99 13.52
N LYS A 173 -32.22 -15.04 13.72
CA LYS A 173 -33.64 -15.35 13.70
C LYS A 173 -34.11 -15.78 12.31
N THR A 174 -34.92 -16.82 12.23
CA THR A 174 -35.38 -17.36 10.94
C THR A 174 -36.10 -16.34 10.09
N ASP A 175 -36.86 -15.41 10.71
CA ASP A 175 -37.56 -14.36 9.98
C ASP A 175 -36.58 -13.38 9.31
N ILE A 176 -35.48 -13.06 9.98
CA ILE A 176 -34.46 -12.20 9.42
C ILE A 176 -33.71 -12.92 8.29
N ALA A 177 -33.35 -14.20 8.48
CA ALA A 177 -32.77 -15.03 7.44
C ALA A 177 -33.64 -15.08 6.17
N ASN A 178 -34.97 -15.18 6.35
CA ASN A 178 -35.91 -15.16 5.23
C ASN A 178 -35.96 -13.80 4.51
N GLN A 179 -35.94 -12.68 5.25
CA GLN A 179 -35.86 -11.35 4.65
C GLN A 179 -34.57 -11.19 3.82
N MET A 180 -33.45 -11.76 4.27
CA MET A 180 -32.21 -11.78 3.48
C MET A 180 -32.41 -12.53 2.15
N ILE A 181 -33.05 -13.69 2.19
CA ILE A 181 -33.35 -14.47 0.97
C ILE A 181 -34.28 -13.70 0.04
N GLU A 182 -35.30 -13.07 0.55
CA GLU A 182 -36.25 -12.26 -0.25
C GLU A 182 -35.50 -11.10 -0.95
N LYS A 183 -34.50 -10.55 -0.31
CA LYS A 183 -33.68 -9.46 -0.86
C LYS A 183 -32.63 -9.91 -1.87
N ILE A 184 -32.09 -11.11 -1.69
CA ILE A 184 -31.10 -11.73 -2.58
C ILE A 184 -31.56 -13.15 -2.93
N ASN A 185 -32.54 -13.25 -3.82
CA ASN A 185 -33.17 -14.52 -4.16
C ASN A 185 -32.60 -15.14 -5.44
N THR A 186 -31.99 -14.35 -6.30
CA THR A 186 -31.42 -14.79 -7.58
C THR A 186 -29.92 -14.55 -7.64
N LYS A 187 -29.29 -15.25 -8.59
CA LYS A 187 -27.88 -15.11 -8.90
C LYS A 187 -27.55 -13.69 -9.34
N GLU A 188 -28.42 -13.08 -10.16
CA GLU A 188 -28.27 -11.68 -10.59
C GLU A 188 -28.31 -10.71 -9.42
N GLU A 189 -29.24 -10.93 -8.50
CA GLU A 189 -29.35 -10.08 -7.30
C GLU A 189 -28.11 -10.19 -6.40
N TYR A 190 -27.57 -11.40 -6.24
CA TYR A 190 -26.34 -11.60 -5.50
C TYR A 190 -25.19 -10.79 -6.09
N PHE A 191 -24.96 -10.88 -7.38
CA PHE A 191 -23.85 -10.17 -8.02
C PHE A 191 -24.08 -8.67 -8.14
N LYS A 192 -25.34 -8.24 -8.34
CA LYS A 192 -25.71 -6.82 -8.36
C LYS A 192 -25.47 -6.14 -7.01
N ASN A 193 -25.70 -6.85 -5.93
CA ASN A 193 -25.54 -6.34 -4.56
C ASN A 193 -24.13 -6.60 -4.00
N ARG A 194 -23.22 -7.13 -4.81
CA ARG A 194 -21.85 -7.39 -4.40
C ARG A 194 -21.05 -6.08 -4.36
N PRO A 195 -20.63 -5.61 -3.18
CA PRO A 195 -19.84 -4.40 -3.07
C PRO A 195 -18.37 -4.66 -3.44
N GLY A 196 -17.98 -4.31 -4.64
CA GLY A 196 -16.57 -4.31 -5.04
C GLY A 196 -15.86 -5.67 -5.03
N LYS A 197 -14.69 -5.75 -4.46
CA LYS A 197 -13.75 -6.90 -4.57
C LYS A 197 -13.98 -8.04 -3.57
N TRP A 198 -14.96 -8.00 -2.71
CA TRP A 198 -15.20 -8.92 -1.59
C TRP A 198 -16.66 -9.37 -1.60
N GLN A 199 -16.99 -10.50 -1.59
CA GLN A 199 -17.06 -11.69 -0.78
C GLN A 199 -18.39 -11.77 -0.05
N LEU A 200 -18.79 -12.97 0.21
CA LEU A 200 -19.98 -13.30 0.96
C LEU A 200 -20.10 -12.52 2.28
N GLU A 201 -18.98 -12.32 2.99
CA GLU A 201 -18.93 -11.64 4.28
C GLU A 201 -19.47 -10.21 4.22
N LYS A 202 -19.17 -9.49 3.15
CA LYS A 202 -19.70 -8.14 2.93
C LYS A 202 -21.14 -8.16 2.49
N VAL A 203 -21.47 -8.97 1.50
CA VAL A 203 -22.85 -9.11 1.01
C VAL A 203 -23.76 -9.49 2.17
N PHE A 204 -23.36 -10.45 2.97
CA PHE A 204 -24.10 -10.94 4.12
C PHE A 204 -24.30 -9.81 5.16
N TYR A 205 -23.21 -9.20 5.62
CA TYR A 205 -23.28 -8.21 6.69
C TYR A 205 -23.96 -6.90 6.26
N GLN A 206 -23.69 -6.42 5.07
CA GLN A 206 -24.33 -5.21 4.56
C GLN A 206 -25.83 -5.42 4.33
N THR A 207 -26.22 -6.58 3.80
CA THR A 207 -27.64 -6.94 3.68
C THR A 207 -28.33 -7.01 5.03
N LEU A 208 -27.69 -7.57 6.05
CA LEU A 208 -28.20 -7.57 7.41
C LEU A 208 -28.45 -6.16 7.93
N ARG A 209 -27.51 -5.25 7.76
CA ARG A 209 -27.63 -3.85 8.20
C ARG A 209 -28.76 -3.09 7.52
N GLU A 210 -29.13 -3.48 6.33
CA GLU A 210 -30.29 -2.91 5.63
C GLU A 210 -31.63 -3.48 6.11
N ILE A 211 -31.63 -4.66 6.72
CA ILE A 211 -32.82 -5.36 7.21
C ILE A 211 -33.11 -5.04 8.68
N THR A 212 -32.08 -5.02 9.51
CA THR A 212 -32.23 -4.84 10.95
C THR A 212 -31.14 -3.97 11.57
N GLY A 213 -31.49 -3.21 12.59
CA GLY A 213 -30.54 -2.51 13.48
C GLY A 213 -30.15 -3.33 14.72
N SER A 214 -30.74 -4.51 14.92
CA SER A 214 -30.48 -5.36 16.10
C SER A 214 -29.45 -6.43 15.82
N ILE A 215 -28.22 -5.98 15.54
CA ILE A 215 -27.07 -6.82 15.28
C ILE A 215 -26.13 -6.78 16.49
N PHE A 216 -25.91 -7.94 17.10
CA PHE A 216 -24.90 -8.08 18.15
C PHE A 216 -23.61 -8.63 17.54
N VAL A 217 -22.49 -7.95 17.81
CA VAL A 217 -21.16 -8.40 17.38
C VAL A 217 -20.49 -9.13 18.52
N SER A 218 -20.35 -10.44 18.36
CA SER A 218 -19.69 -11.29 19.35
C SER A 218 -18.18 -11.07 19.35
N LYS A 219 -17.61 -11.07 20.55
CA LYS A 219 -16.15 -11.12 20.78
C LYS A 219 -15.67 -12.53 21.08
N TYR A 220 -16.46 -13.51 20.70
CA TYR A 220 -16.06 -14.89 20.85
C TYR A 220 -14.76 -15.15 20.08
N ILE A 221 -13.78 -15.68 20.77
CA ILE A 221 -12.54 -16.17 20.17
C ILE A 221 -12.58 -17.67 20.26
N PRO A 222 -12.73 -18.38 19.14
CA PRO A 222 -12.68 -19.84 19.15
C PRO A 222 -11.33 -20.30 19.71
N ASN A 223 -11.31 -21.47 20.36
CA ASN A 223 -10.10 -21.99 21.00
C ASN A 223 -9.00 -22.17 19.95
N ASP A 224 -7.91 -21.40 20.07
CA ASP A 224 -6.88 -21.22 19.05
C ASP A 224 -6.20 -22.52 18.58
N GLU A 225 -6.09 -23.54 19.42
CA GLU A 225 -5.40 -24.77 19.06
C GLU A 225 -6.21 -25.64 18.08
N GLU A 226 -7.52 -25.72 18.24
CA GLU A 226 -8.37 -26.55 17.36
C GLU A 226 -8.73 -25.83 16.07
N LEU A 227 -8.92 -24.51 16.12
CA LEU A 227 -9.09 -23.66 14.95
C LEU A 227 -7.81 -23.56 14.12
N ASN A 228 -6.64 -23.53 14.76
CA ASN A 228 -5.37 -23.48 14.05
C ASN A 228 -5.09 -24.73 13.22
N ILE A 229 -5.50 -25.89 13.65
CA ILE A 229 -5.35 -27.12 12.87
C ILE A 229 -6.26 -27.04 11.63
N TYR A 230 -7.43 -26.48 11.79
CA TYR A 230 -8.48 -26.47 10.76
C TYR A 230 -8.48 -25.24 9.88
N ALA A 231 -8.37 -24.06 10.47
CA ALA A 231 -8.10 -22.84 9.74
C ALA A 231 -6.74 -22.91 9.01
N ALA A 232 -5.76 -23.64 9.58
CA ALA A 232 -4.53 -23.95 8.87
C ALA A 232 -4.76 -24.90 7.70
N TRP A 233 -5.69 -25.84 7.84
CA TRP A 233 -6.03 -26.76 6.75
C TRP A 233 -6.82 -26.03 5.63
N ASN A 234 -7.84 -25.29 5.95
CA ASN A 234 -8.60 -24.49 5.00
C ASN A 234 -7.81 -23.30 4.44
N ARG A 235 -7.06 -22.62 5.29
CA ARG A 235 -6.25 -21.47 4.87
C ARG A 235 -4.94 -21.87 4.22
N ASN A 236 -4.39 -23.02 4.55
CA ASN A 236 -3.05 -23.41 4.11
C ASN A 236 -3.03 -24.74 3.36
N GLY A 237 -4.15 -25.45 3.22
CA GLY A 237 -4.20 -26.75 2.56
C GLY A 237 -3.16 -27.73 3.12
N ILE A 238 -2.95 -27.74 4.44
CA ILE A 238 -1.96 -28.61 5.08
C ILE A 238 -2.52 -30.03 5.14
N LEU A 239 -1.89 -30.92 4.44
CA LEU A 239 -2.13 -32.35 4.54
C LEU A 239 -1.15 -33.00 5.53
N ARG A 240 -1.29 -34.30 5.74
CA ARG A 240 -0.33 -35.06 6.53
C ARG A 240 1.10 -34.77 6.09
N ASN A 241 2.01 -34.75 7.03
CA ASN A 241 3.44 -34.49 6.81
C ASN A 241 3.77 -33.09 6.24
N GLY A 242 2.92 -32.09 6.50
CA GLY A 242 3.17 -30.71 6.12
C GLY A 242 2.95 -30.38 4.65
N ALA A 243 2.42 -31.31 3.86
CA ALA A 243 2.01 -31.05 2.49
C ALA A 243 0.79 -30.10 2.44
N ARG A 244 0.79 -29.15 1.51
CA ARG A 244 -0.24 -28.10 1.37
C ARG A 244 -0.90 -28.13 0.02
N PHE A 245 -1.57 -29.23 -0.31
CA PHE A 245 -2.37 -29.36 -1.52
C PHE A 245 -3.58 -30.26 -1.25
N GLN A 246 -4.60 -30.15 -2.08
CA GLN A 246 -5.78 -31.01 -2.02
C GLN A 246 -5.72 -32.01 -3.18
N THR A 247 -6.26 -33.18 -2.93
CA THR A 247 -6.34 -34.24 -3.91
C THR A 247 -7.75 -34.78 -3.96
N TYR A 248 -8.32 -34.90 -5.14
CA TYR A 248 -9.58 -35.60 -5.36
C TYR A 248 -9.61 -36.33 -6.70
N LEU A 249 -10.52 -37.27 -6.82
CA LEU A 249 -10.68 -38.10 -7.99
C LEU A 249 -11.88 -37.65 -8.81
N ALA A 250 -11.78 -37.80 -10.11
CA ALA A 250 -12.88 -37.60 -11.05
C ALA A 250 -12.88 -38.64 -12.14
N VAL A 251 -14.03 -38.89 -12.72
CA VAL A 251 -14.19 -39.80 -13.84
C VAL A 251 -14.78 -39.05 -15.00
N ASP A 252 -14.15 -39.17 -16.17
CA ASP A 252 -14.65 -38.53 -17.39
C ASP A 252 -15.76 -39.35 -18.06
N HIS A 253 -16.33 -38.81 -19.13
CA HIS A 253 -17.40 -39.45 -19.90
C HIS A 253 -16.97 -40.74 -20.64
N HIS A 254 -15.66 -40.99 -20.74
CA HIS A 254 -15.09 -42.22 -21.28
C HIS A 254 -14.74 -43.21 -20.15
N LYS A 255 -15.19 -43.00 -18.92
CA LYS A 255 -14.90 -43.80 -17.74
C LYS A 255 -13.41 -43.90 -17.43
N LYS A 256 -12.64 -42.89 -17.79
CA LYS A 256 -11.25 -42.77 -17.35
C LYS A 256 -11.21 -42.03 -16.03
N LEU A 257 -10.41 -42.59 -15.10
CA LEU A 257 -10.14 -41.97 -13.79
C LEU A 257 -9.04 -40.93 -13.93
N HIS A 258 -9.29 -39.81 -13.33
CA HIS A 258 -8.34 -38.70 -13.22
C HIS A 258 -8.12 -38.36 -11.76
N ILE A 259 -6.89 -38.00 -11.40
CA ILE A 259 -6.54 -37.43 -10.12
C ILE A 259 -6.30 -35.93 -10.28
N HIS A 260 -6.87 -35.19 -9.37
CA HIS A 260 -6.75 -33.75 -9.33
C HIS A 260 -5.88 -33.34 -8.18
N PHE A 261 -4.98 -32.44 -8.44
CA PHE A 261 -4.20 -31.75 -7.42
C PHE A 261 -4.54 -30.27 -7.47
N ILE A 262 -4.98 -29.73 -6.32
CA ILE A 262 -5.28 -28.32 -6.17
C ILE A 262 -4.34 -27.78 -5.11
N SER A 263 -3.48 -26.88 -5.48
CA SER A 263 -2.63 -26.20 -4.52
C SER A 263 -3.11 -24.77 -4.30
N GLY A 264 -3.54 -24.49 -3.08
CA GLY A 264 -3.82 -23.14 -2.65
C GLY A 264 -5.26 -22.68 -2.73
N PHE A 265 -6.09 -23.13 -1.83
CA PHE A 265 -7.43 -22.58 -1.57
C PHE A 265 -7.48 -21.59 -0.41
N SER A 266 -6.38 -21.01 0.00
CA SER A 266 -6.39 -20.15 1.17
C SER A 266 -5.48 -18.93 1.05
N GLU A 267 -5.65 -17.95 1.93
CA GLU A 267 -4.82 -16.74 2.05
C GLU A 267 -3.32 -17.01 2.26
N LYS A 268 -2.99 -18.25 2.63
CA LYS A 268 -1.63 -18.76 2.65
C LYS A 268 -1.58 -20.01 1.78
N PRO A 269 -1.42 -19.87 0.47
CA PRO A 269 -1.30 -21.01 -0.43
C PRO A 269 -0.14 -21.90 -0.06
N ALA A 270 -0.15 -23.06 -0.68
CA ALA A 270 0.97 -23.97 -0.65
C ALA A 270 2.26 -23.19 -0.84
N ASP A 271 3.19 -23.44 0.01
CA ASP A 271 4.42 -22.67 0.14
C ASP A 271 5.52 -23.17 -0.79
N LYS A 272 5.27 -24.26 -1.54
CA LYS A 272 6.25 -24.89 -2.43
C LYS A 272 5.62 -25.86 -3.42
N ASP A 273 6.39 -26.30 -4.38
CA ASP A 273 6.06 -27.45 -5.22
C ASP A 273 6.25 -28.75 -4.42
N TYR A 274 5.35 -29.72 -4.65
CA TYR A 274 5.39 -31.00 -3.98
C TYR A 274 5.62 -32.11 -5.00
N LEU A 275 6.74 -32.80 -4.92
CA LEU A 275 6.94 -34.03 -5.66
C LEU A 275 6.22 -35.15 -4.90
N VAL A 276 5.16 -35.66 -5.49
CA VAL A 276 4.34 -36.72 -4.94
C VAL A 276 4.48 -38.01 -5.76
N GLU A 277 4.34 -39.13 -5.09
CA GLU A 277 4.24 -40.44 -5.72
C GLU A 277 2.77 -40.83 -5.77
N VAL A 278 2.27 -41.21 -6.95
CA VAL A 278 0.88 -41.62 -7.15
C VAL A 278 0.85 -43.10 -7.53
N ASN A 279 0.07 -43.87 -6.76
CA ASN A 279 -0.10 -45.33 -6.98
C ASN A 279 -1.54 -45.63 -7.32
N TYR A 280 -1.75 -46.27 -8.46
CA TYR A 280 -3.04 -46.77 -8.89
C TYR A 280 -2.87 -48.04 -9.69
N LYS A 281 -3.51 -49.16 -9.31
CA LYS A 281 -3.29 -50.49 -9.90
C LYS A 281 -1.79 -50.83 -9.93
N ASN A 282 -1.30 -51.20 -11.11
CA ASN A 282 0.12 -51.50 -11.34
C ASN A 282 0.93 -50.26 -11.81
N ARG A 283 0.34 -49.09 -11.74
CA ARG A 283 0.98 -47.84 -12.15
C ARG A 283 1.48 -47.11 -10.93
N ASN A 284 2.76 -46.77 -10.97
CA ASN A 284 3.41 -46.00 -9.97
C ASN A 284 4.23 -44.90 -10.65
N PHE A 285 4.00 -43.64 -10.35
CA PHE A 285 4.70 -42.54 -10.98
C PHE A 285 4.82 -41.33 -10.05
N PHE A 286 5.81 -40.51 -10.31
CA PHE A 286 6.00 -39.25 -9.61
C PHE A 286 5.31 -38.12 -10.39
N HIS A 287 4.65 -37.24 -9.64
CA HIS A 287 4.00 -36.06 -10.15
C HIS A 287 4.40 -34.86 -9.32
N THR A 288 4.67 -33.71 -9.95
CA THR A 288 4.94 -32.47 -9.24
C THR A 288 3.67 -31.65 -9.12
N VAL A 289 3.14 -31.57 -7.91
CA VAL A 289 2.02 -30.69 -7.58
C VAL A 289 2.56 -29.27 -7.49
N THR A 290 2.32 -28.51 -8.53
CA THR A 290 2.83 -27.14 -8.65
C THR A 290 1.94 -26.18 -7.89
N LYS A 291 2.54 -25.33 -7.12
CA LYS A 291 1.86 -24.36 -6.31
C LYS A 291 1.00 -23.38 -7.11
N GLY A 292 -0.20 -23.03 -6.58
CA GLY A 292 -1.14 -22.12 -7.24
C GLY A 292 -1.72 -22.68 -8.52
N SER A 293 -1.51 -23.97 -8.80
CA SER A 293 -2.01 -24.63 -9.97
C SER A 293 -3.03 -25.70 -9.63
N TYR A 294 -3.95 -25.89 -10.52
CA TYR A 294 -4.82 -27.03 -10.57
C TYR A 294 -4.25 -27.97 -11.61
N GLN A 295 -4.00 -29.18 -11.25
CA GLN A 295 -3.41 -30.17 -12.13
C GLN A 295 -4.29 -31.39 -12.20
N LEU A 296 -4.34 -31.98 -13.38
CA LEU A 296 -5.11 -33.15 -13.70
C LEU A 296 -4.21 -34.19 -14.32
N GLU A 297 -4.14 -35.37 -13.71
CA GLU A 297 -3.45 -36.53 -14.27
C GLU A 297 -4.43 -37.67 -14.59
N SER A 298 -4.28 -38.28 -15.75
CA SER A 298 -5.08 -39.44 -16.11
C SER A 298 -4.46 -40.71 -15.52
N LEU A 299 -5.23 -41.38 -14.68
CA LEU A 299 -4.85 -42.66 -14.09
C LEU A 299 -5.20 -43.86 -14.96
N GLY A 300 -5.97 -43.65 -16.06
CA GLY A 300 -6.41 -44.69 -16.96
C GLY A 300 -7.86 -45.12 -16.70
N GLU A 301 -8.19 -46.37 -16.95
CA GLU A 301 -9.56 -46.86 -16.74
C GLU A 301 -9.95 -46.93 -15.29
N TYR A 302 -11.17 -46.45 -14.98
CA TYR A 302 -11.79 -46.64 -13.67
C TYR A 302 -12.06 -48.11 -13.40
N VAL A 303 -11.63 -48.59 -12.24
CA VAL A 303 -11.92 -49.97 -11.78
C VAL A 303 -12.42 -49.90 -10.35
N GLU A 304 -13.64 -50.38 -10.17
CA GLU A 304 -14.26 -50.49 -8.85
C GLU A 304 -13.45 -51.39 -7.91
N GLY A 305 -13.33 -50.98 -6.66
CA GLY A 305 -12.59 -51.70 -5.62
C GLY A 305 -11.09 -51.43 -5.61
N GLU A 306 -10.54 -50.81 -6.64
CA GLU A 306 -9.15 -50.36 -6.64
C GLU A 306 -8.95 -49.12 -5.75
N THR A 307 -7.74 -48.94 -5.21
CA THR A 307 -7.41 -47.82 -4.35
C THR A 307 -6.38 -46.93 -5.04
N VAL A 308 -6.67 -45.63 -5.06
CA VAL A 308 -5.68 -44.60 -5.43
C VAL A 308 -4.99 -44.11 -4.17
N LYS A 309 -3.66 -44.07 -4.18
CA LYS A 309 -2.86 -43.55 -3.09
C LYS A 309 -1.91 -42.49 -3.57
N VAL A 310 -1.69 -41.48 -2.75
CA VAL A 310 -0.67 -40.44 -2.98
C VAL A 310 0.25 -40.37 -1.77
N PHE A 311 1.54 -40.39 -2.04
CA PHE A 311 2.58 -40.27 -1.02
C PHE A 311 3.38 -39.00 -1.21
N TYR A 312 3.68 -38.34 -0.13
CA TYR A 312 4.64 -37.24 -0.07
C TYR A 312 5.74 -37.59 0.92
N GLN A 313 6.97 -37.58 0.46
CA GLN A 313 8.14 -38.00 1.26
C GLN A 313 7.97 -39.36 1.93
N GLY A 314 7.37 -40.31 1.22
CA GLY A 314 7.12 -41.67 1.72
C GLY A 314 5.96 -41.83 2.70
N VAL A 315 5.25 -40.73 3.01
CA VAL A 315 4.06 -40.75 3.89
C VAL A 315 2.80 -40.68 3.01
N GLU A 316 1.82 -41.59 3.28
CA GLU A 316 0.53 -41.56 2.59
C GLU A 316 -0.24 -40.31 3.00
N VAL A 317 -0.46 -39.41 2.04
CA VAL A 317 -1.19 -38.13 2.25
C VAL A 317 -2.61 -38.16 1.69
N PHE A 318 -2.91 -39.09 0.81
CA PHE A 318 -4.24 -39.32 0.26
C PHE A 318 -4.43 -40.82 -0.04
N SER A 319 -5.61 -41.34 0.24
CA SER A 319 -6.01 -42.70 -0.10
C SER A 319 -7.51 -42.78 -0.29
N GLU A 320 -7.96 -43.25 -1.45
CA GLU A 320 -9.36 -43.40 -1.78
C GLU A 320 -9.62 -44.73 -2.51
N THR A 321 -10.59 -45.51 -1.99
CA THR A 321 -11.02 -46.73 -2.64
C THR A 321 -12.24 -46.44 -3.52
N LEU A 322 -12.17 -46.82 -4.79
CA LEU A 322 -13.19 -46.54 -5.77
C LEU A 322 -14.44 -47.38 -5.54
N THR A 323 -15.59 -46.75 -5.45
CA THR A 323 -16.89 -47.40 -5.20
C THR A 323 -17.79 -47.36 -6.43
N LYS A 324 -18.90 -48.12 -6.42
CA LYS A 324 -19.87 -48.20 -7.52
C LYS A 324 -20.45 -46.88 -8.00
N ASN A 325 -20.46 -45.87 -7.19
CA ASN A 325 -21.09 -44.58 -7.49
C ASN A 325 -20.16 -43.59 -8.19
N VAL A 326 -19.61 -44.01 -9.34
CA VAL A 326 -18.77 -43.17 -10.19
C VAL A 326 -19.46 -41.89 -10.63
N ASP A 327 -20.79 -41.92 -10.74
CA ASP A 327 -21.57 -40.74 -11.14
C ASP A 327 -21.61 -39.64 -10.09
N GLU A 328 -21.18 -39.91 -8.87
CA GLU A 328 -21.06 -38.94 -7.77
C GLU A 328 -19.71 -38.19 -7.79
N PHE A 329 -18.70 -38.72 -8.48
CA PHE A 329 -17.47 -37.98 -8.69
C PHE A 329 -17.69 -36.93 -9.78
N ARG A 330 -17.13 -35.75 -9.63
CA ARG A 330 -17.30 -34.63 -10.57
C ARG A 330 -16.92 -35.06 -11.97
N ARG A 331 -17.87 -34.99 -12.92
CA ARG A 331 -17.59 -35.17 -14.33
C ARG A 331 -16.87 -33.94 -14.84
N LEU A 332 -15.66 -34.11 -15.30
CA LEU A 332 -14.88 -33.04 -15.90
C LEU A 332 -14.99 -33.08 -17.42
N ASN A 333 -15.19 -31.91 -18.00
CA ASN A 333 -14.94 -31.72 -19.42
C ASN A 333 -13.43 -31.85 -19.69
N LYS A 334 -13.09 -32.42 -20.82
CA LYS A 334 -11.71 -32.69 -21.23
C LYS A 334 -10.84 -31.46 -21.09
N LEU A 335 -9.92 -31.47 -20.14
CA LEU A 335 -8.92 -30.42 -19.92
C LEU A 335 -7.55 -30.96 -20.31
N GLU A 336 -6.87 -30.28 -21.21
CA GLU A 336 -5.48 -30.60 -21.55
C GLU A 336 -4.53 -29.71 -20.70
N TRP A 337 -3.73 -30.36 -19.88
CA TRP A 337 -2.77 -29.68 -19.03
C TRP A 337 -1.34 -29.92 -19.48
N LYS A 338 -0.56 -28.88 -19.56
CA LYS A 338 0.90 -28.97 -19.70
C LYS A 338 1.54 -28.53 -18.40
N VAL A 339 2.45 -29.33 -17.89
CA VAL A 339 3.36 -28.89 -16.82
C VAL A 339 4.10 -27.65 -17.32
N LYS A 340 4.00 -26.57 -16.61
CA LYS A 340 4.70 -25.33 -16.95
C LYS A 340 6.06 -25.33 -16.26
N GLU A 341 7.11 -25.21 -17.03
CA GLU A 341 8.41 -24.84 -16.46
C GLU A 341 8.33 -23.41 -15.91
N SER A 342 8.99 -23.18 -14.78
CA SER A 342 9.09 -21.84 -14.19
C SER A 342 9.80 -20.89 -15.16
N ASN A 343 9.16 -19.79 -15.50
CA ASN A 343 9.75 -18.72 -16.31
C ASN A 343 10.00 -17.46 -15.47
N ARG A 344 10.46 -17.69 -14.26
CA ARG A 344 10.70 -16.69 -13.23
C ARG A 344 11.40 -15.45 -13.74
N ARG A 345 10.84 -14.30 -13.42
CA ARG A 345 11.38 -12.98 -13.69
C ARG A 345 11.17 -12.09 -12.48
N PHE A 346 12.11 -11.22 -12.23
CA PHE A 346 12.01 -10.24 -11.16
C PHE A 346 11.96 -8.83 -11.77
N ASN A 347 10.93 -8.10 -11.44
CA ASN A 347 10.84 -6.68 -11.75
C ASN A 347 11.33 -5.91 -10.53
N ILE A 348 12.50 -5.31 -10.65
CA ILE A 348 13.17 -4.60 -9.56
C ILE A 348 13.35 -3.14 -9.96
N ASN A 349 12.95 -2.26 -9.08
CA ASN A 349 13.18 -0.83 -9.22
C ASN A 349 13.32 -0.16 -7.85
N PHE A 350 13.69 1.12 -7.87
CA PHE A 350 13.91 1.93 -6.66
C PHE A 350 13.07 3.22 -6.71
N ILE A 351 11.82 3.09 -7.15
CA ILE A 351 10.86 4.19 -7.20
C ILE A 351 10.25 4.36 -5.80
N ASP A 352 10.58 5.46 -5.13
CA ASP A 352 10.23 5.72 -3.73
C ASP A 352 10.68 4.60 -2.76
N GLY A 353 11.84 4.03 -3.01
CA GLY A 353 12.44 2.94 -2.25
C GLY A 353 12.58 1.63 -3.05
N PRO A 354 13.17 0.60 -2.45
CA PRO A 354 13.40 -0.66 -3.12
C PRO A 354 12.07 -1.40 -3.31
N TYR A 355 11.84 -1.81 -4.53
CA TYR A 355 10.65 -2.55 -4.96
C TYR A 355 11.08 -3.85 -5.63
N VAL A 356 10.38 -4.92 -5.35
CA VAL A 356 10.49 -6.18 -6.06
C VAL A 356 9.11 -6.76 -6.35
N GLU A 357 8.93 -7.19 -7.58
CA GLU A 357 7.79 -7.97 -8.02
C GLU A 357 8.31 -9.29 -8.60
N ILE A 358 7.74 -10.38 -8.18
CA ILE A 358 8.10 -11.72 -8.63
C ILE A 358 7.07 -12.14 -9.64
N LEU A 359 7.49 -12.34 -10.88
CA LEU A 359 6.63 -12.81 -11.98
C LEU A 359 7.02 -14.23 -12.32
N ASP A 360 6.07 -15.15 -12.22
CA ASP A 360 6.26 -16.55 -12.61
C ASP A 360 4.93 -17.17 -13.05
N ASN A 361 5.01 -18.18 -13.89
CA ASN A 361 3.90 -19.04 -14.24
C ASN A 361 3.71 -20.21 -13.24
N VAL A 362 4.63 -20.32 -12.28
CA VAL A 362 4.62 -21.28 -11.16
C VAL A 362 4.54 -20.49 -9.86
N ASP A 363 3.73 -20.93 -8.92
CA ASP A 363 3.55 -20.23 -7.66
C ASP A 363 4.53 -20.75 -6.60
N LEU A 364 5.59 -20.00 -6.40
CA LEU A 364 6.68 -20.28 -5.48
C LEU A 364 6.79 -19.20 -4.40
N SER A 365 7.39 -19.54 -3.27
CA SER A 365 7.61 -18.61 -2.15
C SER A 365 9.07 -18.20 -2.02
N TYR A 366 9.25 -16.93 -1.68
CA TYR A 366 10.56 -16.32 -1.52
C TYR A 366 10.61 -15.47 -0.28
N ARG A 367 11.69 -15.58 0.44
CA ARG A 367 12.07 -14.57 1.42
C ARG A 367 12.76 -13.42 0.67
N VAL A 368 12.30 -12.20 0.94
CA VAL A 368 12.88 -10.98 0.39
C VAL A 368 13.36 -10.11 1.53
N ASP A 369 14.66 -9.85 1.55
CA ASP A 369 15.31 -8.97 2.52
C ASP A 369 15.75 -7.69 1.81
N PHE A 370 15.31 -6.54 2.32
CA PHE A 370 15.74 -5.22 1.90
C PHE A 370 16.82 -4.72 2.85
N ILE A 371 18.03 -4.60 2.35
CA ILE A 371 19.23 -4.41 3.15
C ILE A 371 19.85 -3.04 2.85
N ASN A 372 20.19 -2.29 3.90
CA ASN A 372 20.98 -1.09 3.79
C ASN A 372 22.46 -1.46 3.75
N ARG A 373 23.10 -1.29 2.58
CA ARG A 373 24.51 -1.68 2.35
C ARG A 373 25.50 -0.90 3.20
N LYS A 374 25.18 0.33 3.62
CA LYS A 374 26.12 1.14 4.42
C LYS A 374 26.40 0.54 5.80
N ASN A 375 25.42 -0.14 6.39
CA ASN A 375 25.53 -0.73 7.73
C ASN A 375 25.20 -2.22 7.76
N ASN A 376 24.94 -2.81 6.60
CA ASN A 376 24.55 -4.21 6.42
C ASN A 376 23.32 -4.62 7.26
N LYS A 377 22.41 -3.67 7.51
CA LYS A 377 21.19 -3.90 8.29
C LYS A 377 20.05 -4.30 7.39
N ILE A 378 19.32 -5.35 7.75
CA ILE A 378 18.03 -5.66 7.15
C ILE A 378 17.01 -4.64 7.68
N GLU A 379 16.59 -3.73 6.84
CA GLU A 379 15.62 -2.70 7.20
C GLU A 379 14.19 -3.24 7.13
N TYR A 380 13.94 -4.16 6.22
CA TYR A 380 12.66 -4.83 6.10
C TYR A 380 12.84 -6.23 5.50
N SER A 381 12.06 -7.18 5.98
CA SER A 381 12.05 -8.55 5.48
C SER A 381 10.60 -9.02 5.32
N THR A 382 10.32 -9.71 4.25
CA THR A 382 8.99 -10.26 3.97
C THR A 382 9.06 -11.57 3.22
N THR A 383 7.97 -12.31 3.24
CA THR A 383 7.78 -13.46 2.36
C THR A 383 6.85 -13.07 1.23
N LEU A 384 7.30 -13.26 0.00
CA LEU A 384 6.52 -13.04 -1.22
C LEU A 384 6.28 -14.34 -1.96
N ARG A 385 5.19 -14.38 -2.66
CA ARG A 385 4.85 -15.42 -3.64
C ARG A 385 5.06 -14.91 -5.05
N SER A 386 5.09 -15.83 -5.99
CA SER A 386 5.00 -15.50 -7.40
C SER A 386 3.79 -14.61 -7.69
N ASN A 387 3.94 -13.69 -8.61
CA ASN A 387 2.96 -12.69 -9.02
C ASN A 387 2.54 -11.73 -7.87
N HIS A 388 3.42 -11.58 -6.87
CA HIS A 388 3.25 -10.60 -5.79
C HIS A 388 4.46 -9.66 -5.74
N TRP A 389 4.24 -8.53 -5.12
CA TRP A 389 5.25 -7.51 -4.96
C TRP A 389 5.36 -7.02 -3.52
N SER A 390 6.49 -6.45 -3.20
CA SER A 390 6.71 -5.71 -1.96
C SER A 390 7.67 -4.56 -2.17
N LYS A 391 7.62 -3.59 -1.29
CA LYS A 391 8.63 -2.55 -1.18
C LYS A 391 8.89 -2.21 0.28
N SER A 392 10.09 -1.70 0.56
CA SER A 392 10.41 -1.20 1.90
C SER A 392 9.69 0.11 2.18
N SER A 393 9.35 0.34 3.46
CA SER A 393 8.84 1.63 3.93
C SER A 393 9.91 2.73 3.97
N ILE A 394 11.18 2.35 4.06
CA ILE A 394 12.32 3.27 4.03
C ILE A 394 12.66 3.60 2.59
N LYS A 395 12.79 4.90 2.30
CA LYS A 395 12.78 5.44 0.94
C LYS A 395 14.20 5.67 0.38
N TYR A 396 14.31 6.52 -0.57
CA TYR A 396 15.29 6.70 -1.66
C TYR A 396 16.73 7.07 -1.26
N PHE A 397 17.02 7.52 -0.08
CA PHE A 397 18.39 7.92 0.31
C PHE A 397 19.28 6.78 0.83
N VAL A 398 18.80 5.55 0.78
CA VAL A 398 19.51 4.36 1.23
C VAL A 398 20.20 3.69 0.03
N ASP A 399 21.41 3.20 0.23
CA ASP A 399 22.10 2.36 -0.73
C ASP A 399 21.63 0.91 -0.53
N TRP A 400 20.77 0.43 -1.45
CA TRP A 400 20.01 -0.78 -1.27
C TRP A 400 20.66 -2.03 -1.85
N GLU A 401 20.53 -3.14 -1.12
CA GLU A 401 20.62 -4.51 -1.60
C GLU A 401 19.27 -5.19 -1.41
N ILE A 402 18.79 -5.90 -2.42
CA ILE A 402 17.64 -6.77 -2.32
C ILE A 402 18.13 -8.21 -2.43
N ARG A 403 17.94 -9.00 -1.37
CA ARG A 403 18.27 -10.42 -1.36
C ARG A 403 17.00 -11.23 -1.45
N ILE A 404 16.92 -12.10 -2.44
CA ILE A 404 15.79 -12.98 -2.68
C ILE A 404 16.25 -14.42 -2.48
N THR A 405 15.65 -15.12 -1.53
CA THR A 405 15.97 -16.51 -1.21
C THR A 405 14.73 -17.34 -1.36
N GLY A 406 14.78 -18.40 -2.15
CA GLY A 406 13.71 -19.38 -2.25
C GLY A 406 13.46 -20.04 -0.89
N ILE A 407 12.18 -20.20 -0.54
CA ILE A 407 11.75 -20.93 0.68
C ILE A 407 11.52 -22.38 0.33
N ASP A 408 10.98 -22.61 -0.85
CA ASP A 408 10.51 -23.88 -1.39
C ASP A 408 11.24 -24.26 -2.68
N ASN A 409 12.32 -23.57 -2.98
CA ASN A 409 13.15 -23.79 -4.16
C ASN A 409 14.59 -23.30 -3.89
N ASP A 410 15.53 -23.69 -4.74
CA ASP A 410 16.97 -23.42 -4.55
C ASP A 410 17.41 -22.03 -5.02
N TYR A 411 16.47 -21.12 -5.29
CA TYR A 411 16.82 -19.80 -5.78
C TYR A 411 17.51 -18.94 -4.72
N VAL A 412 18.64 -18.38 -5.07
CA VAL A 412 19.33 -17.34 -4.29
C VAL A 412 19.77 -16.25 -5.27
N GLY A 413 19.27 -15.05 -5.08
CA GLY A 413 19.61 -13.88 -5.89
C GLY A 413 19.89 -12.68 -5.02
N THR A 414 20.91 -11.89 -5.44
CA THR A 414 21.26 -10.62 -4.80
C THR A 414 21.25 -9.53 -5.86
N TYR A 415 20.49 -8.48 -5.61
CA TYR A 415 20.33 -7.35 -6.50
C TYR A 415 20.82 -6.08 -5.80
N LEU A 416 21.87 -5.52 -6.32
CA LEU A 416 22.43 -4.27 -5.81
C LEU A 416 21.79 -3.10 -6.56
N MET A 417 21.47 -2.05 -5.84
CA MET A 417 21.11 -0.79 -6.46
C MET A 417 22.32 -0.26 -7.22
N ASP A 418 22.25 -0.27 -8.54
CA ASP A 418 23.28 0.30 -9.42
C ASP A 418 22.60 1.27 -10.40
N LEU A 419 22.94 2.53 -10.25
CA LEU A 419 22.37 3.60 -11.06
C LEU A 419 23.10 3.84 -12.38
N LYS A 420 24.27 3.20 -12.58
CA LYS A 420 25.09 3.42 -13.77
C LYS A 420 24.34 3.04 -15.05
N GLY A 421 24.22 3.99 -15.96
CA GLY A 421 23.48 3.81 -17.21
C GLY A 421 21.96 3.73 -17.05
N GLN A 422 21.44 3.80 -15.83
CA GLN A 422 20.00 3.73 -15.56
C GLN A 422 19.34 5.11 -15.72
N ARG A 423 18.04 5.09 -16.01
CA ARG A 423 17.19 6.27 -16.08
C ARG A 423 16.61 6.59 -14.69
N VAL A 424 16.98 7.73 -14.14
CA VAL A 424 16.63 8.14 -12.77
C VAL A 424 15.80 9.41 -12.80
N LEU A 425 14.63 9.38 -12.19
CA LEU A 425 13.78 10.56 -12.01
C LEU A 425 14.14 11.29 -10.71
N ILE A 426 14.40 12.58 -10.82
CA ILE A 426 14.54 13.46 -9.66
C ILE A 426 13.41 14.48 -9.69
N SER A 427 12.46 14.36 -8.76
CA SER A 427 11.29 15.21 -8.65
C SER A 427 11.46 16.25 -7.55
N TYR A 428 11.17 17.50 -7.86
CA TYR A 428 11.13 18.56 -6.85
C TYR A 428 9.72 18.68 -6.29
N GLU A 429 9.59 18.49 -5.00
CA GLU A 429 8.31 18.57 -4.28
C GLU A 429 8.03 20.00 -3.76
N THR A 430 8.77 20.99 -4.25
CA THR A 430 8.67 22.38 -3.85
C THR A 430 8.61 23.31 -5.04
N LYS A 431 7.69 24.29 -5.01
CA LYS A 431 7.62 25.39 -5.98
C LYS A 431 8.54 26.55 -5.63
N SER A 432 9.18 26.51 -4.45
CA SER A 432 10.07 27.56 -3.99
C SER A 432 11.24 27.75 -4.95
N LEU A 433 11.42 28.98 -5.43
CA LEU A 433 12.52 29.33 -6.32
C LEU A 433 13.88 29.08 -5.65
N GLY A 434 14.00 29.39 -4.35
CA GLY A 434 15.22 29.19 -3.59
C GLY A 434 15.65 27.73 -3.53
N ASP A 435 14.72 26.83 -3.20
CA ASP A 435 14.98 25.39 -3.15
C ASP A 435 15.40 24.84 -4.50
N ASN A 436 14.68 25.25 -5.57
CA ASN A 436 15.00 24.80 -6.92
C ASN A 436 16.41 25.24 -7.35
N ILE A 437 16.81 26.47 -7.00
CA ILE A 437 18.17 26.97 -7.28
C ILE A 437 19.21 26.26 -6.41
N ALA A 438 18.90 26.03 -5.15
CA ALA A 438 19.79 25.38 -4.19
C ALA A 438 20.11 23.92 -4.58
N PHE A 439 19.14 23.21 -5.16
CA PHE A 439 19.25 21.78 -5.39
C PHE A 439 19.81 21.40 -6.77
N ILE A 440 19.59 22.21 -7.81
CA ILE A 440 19.93 21.81 -9.19
C ILE A 440 21.42 21.54 -9.43
N PRO A 441 22.41 22.20 -8.80
CA PRO A 441 23.82 21.84 -8.94
C PRO A 441 24.10 20.41 -8.54
N TYR A 442 23.39 19.92 -7.51
CA TYR A 442 23.60 18.57 -6.95
C TYR A 442 22.91 17.47 -7.77
N VAL A 443 21.87 17.82 -8.52
CA VAL A 443 21.27 16.93 -9.53
C VAL A 443 22.30 16.61 -10.62
N GLU A 444 23.01 17.62 -11.11
CA GLU A 444 24.08 17.44 -12.10
C GLU A 444 25.29 16.71 -11.51
N GLU A 445 25.64 17.01 -10.26
CA GLU A 445 26.73 16.31 -9.58
C GLU A 445 26.40 14.82 -9.35
N PHE A 446 25.16 14.53 -8.92
CA PHE A 446 24.63 13.19 -8.79
C PHE A 446 24.70 12.43 -10.14
N ARG A 447 24.22 13.05 -11.21
CA ARG A 447 24.29 12.48 -12.57
C ARG A 447 25.71 12.03 -12.93
N LYS A 448 26.68 12.91 -12.68
CA LYS A 448 28.09 12.62 -12.97
C LYS A 448 28.66 11.53 -12.09
N GLN A 449 28.45 11.60 -10.78
CA GLN A 449 29.00 10.63 -9.83
C GLN A 449 28.41 9.24 -10.02
N LYS A 450 27.08 9.15 -10.30
CA LYS A 450 26.40 7.87 -10.48
C LYS A 450 26.44 7.34 -11.91
N GLY A 451 26.83 8.16 -12.88
CA GLY A 451 26.88 7.77 -14.29
C GLY A 451 25.52 7.40 -14.86
N CYS A 452 24.45 8.04 -14.40
CA CYS A 452 23.07 7.76 -14.77
C CYS A 452 22.50 8.80 -15.74
N HIS A 453 21.36 8.46 -16.35
CA HIS A 453 20.56 9.39 -17.16
C HIS A 453 19.50 10.02 -16.25
N VAL A 454 19.64 11.31 -15.97
CA VAL A 454 18.71 12.02 -15.09
C VAL A 454 17.57 12.64 -15.87
N VAL A 455 16.35 12.30 -15.45
CA VAL A 455 15.12 13.03 -15.77
C VAL A 455 14.80 13.91 -14.56
N CYS A 456 14.69 15.21 -14.74
CA CYS A 456 14.44 16.16 -13.66
C CYS A 456 13.11 16.86 -13.85
N SER A 457 12.27 16.81 -12.82
CA SER A 457 10.98 17.51 -12.80
C SER A 457 11.06 18.68 -11.82
N THR A 458 11.11 19.91 -12.33
CA THR A 458 11.13 21.13 -11.50
C THR A 458 10.04 22.10 -11.96
N PHE A 459 9.65 23.02 -11.06
CA PHE A 459 8.73 24.11 -11.40
C PHE A 459 9.41 25.27 -12.12
N HIS A 460 10.73 25.18 -12.39
CA HIS A 460 11.54 26.22 -13.01
C HIS A 460 12.44 25.68 -14.13
N ASN A 461 11.97 24.66 -14.86
CA ASN A 461 12.72 24.01 -15.94
C ASN A 461 13.35 25.00 -16.94
N ASP A 462 12.61 26.04 -17.32
CA ASP A 462 13.07 27.03 -18.25
C ASP A 462 14.28 27.83 -17.77
N LEU A 463 14.48 27.93 -16.48
CA LEU A 463 15.64 28.60 -15.88
C LEU A 463 16.91 27.78 -16.07
N PHE A 464 16.78 26.43 -16.08
CA PHE A 464 17.92 25.51 -15.97
C PHE A 464 18.28 24.76 -17.27
N LYS A 465 17.30 24.43 -18.10
CA LYS A 465 17.48 23.52 -19.25
C LYS A 465 18.62 23.88 -20.20
N LYS A 466 18.95 25.17 -20.33
CA LYS A 466 20.03 25.64 -21.21
C LYS A 466 21.41 25.39 -20.62
N ASP A 467 21.57 25.53 -19.32
CA ASP A 467 22.85 25.49 -18.60
C ASP A 467 23.16 24.11 -17.99
N TYR A 468 22.18 23.18 -18.08
CA TYR A 468 22.29 21.78 -17.70
C TYR A 468 21.80 20.86 -18.85
N PRO A 469 22.48 20.90 -20.04
CA PRO A 469 21.99 20.21 -21.25
C PRO A 469 21.96 18.69 -21.15
N GLU A 470 22.71 18.12 -20.24
CA GLU A 470 22.79 16.66 -20.01
C GLU A 470 21.67 16.13 -19.12
N ILE A 471 20.82 17.00 -18.59
CA ILE A 471 19.64 16.65 -17.79
C ILE A 471 18.40 16.79 -18.69
N GLU A 472 17.60 15.74 -18.74
CA GLU A 472 16.28 15.80 -19.38
C GLU A 472 15.29 16.47 -18.43
N PHE A 473 14.73 17.61 -18.84
CA PHE A 473 13.74 18.33 -18.03
C PHE A 473 12.32 18.02 -18.48
N ILE A 474 11.45 17.63 -17.55
CA ILE A 474 10.03 17.39 -17.77
C ILE A 474 9.18 18.29 -16.86
N GLU A 475 7.96 18.59 -17.29
CA GLU A 475 7.04 19.36 -16.46
C GLU A 475 6.51 18.53 -15.28
N PRO A 476 6.29 19.15 -14.10
CA PRO A 476 5.67 18.48 -12.96
C PRO A 476 4.33 17.85 -13.36
N GLY A 477 4.14 16.59 -12.94
CA GLY A 477 2.95 15.81 -13.29
C GLY A 477 3.05 15.04 -14.61
N THR A 478 4.14 15.18 -15.36
CA THR A 478 4.38 14.38 -16.56
C THR A 478 4.85 12.96 -16.17
N ASN A 479 4.27 11.95 -16.80
CA ASN A 479 4.73 10.57 -16.64
C ASN A 479 6.09 10.40 -17.35
N ALA A 480 7.06 9.89 -16.61
CA ALA A 480 8.34 9.46 -17.14
C ALA A 480 8.39 7.95 -17.26
N GLU A 481 8.69 7.44 -18.45
CA GLU A 481 8.75 6.02 -18.72
C GLU A 481 10.13 5.42 -18.42
N ASN A 482 10.16 4.12 -18.14
CA ASN A 482 11.39 3.33 -17.93
C ASN A 482 12.27 3.88 -16.80
N ILE A 483 11.67 4.33 -15.73
CA ILE A 483 12.39 4.83 -14.56
C ILE A 483 12.82 3.66 -13.67
N TYR A 484 14.11 3.61 -13.39
CA TYR A 484 14.70 2.64 -12.48
C TYR A 484 14.69 3.10 -11.02
N ALA A 485 14.92 4.40 -10.78
CA ALA A 485 14.92 4.97 -9.45
C ALA A 485 14.28 6.37 -9.45
N LEU A 486 13.64 6.72 -8.33
CA LEU A 486 13.07 8.05 -8.10
C LEU A 486 13.65 8.64 -6.82
N TYR A 487 14.08 9.89 -6.89
CA TYR A 487 14.46 10.72 -5.75
C TYR A 487 13.54 11.93 -5.68
N ARG A 488 13.11 12.29 -4.47
CA ARG A 488 12.27 13.47 -4.24
C ARG A 488 13.06 14.48 -3.43
N LEU A 489 13.23 15.69 -3.97
CA LEU A 489 13.95 16.78 -3.32
C LEU A 489 12.95 17.77 -2.72
N GLY A 490 13.13 18.06 -1.44
CA GLY A 490 12.29 18.98 -0.70
C GLY A 490 12.50 18.84 0.81
N VAL A 491 11.83 19.67 1.58
CA VAL A 491 11.69 19.51 3.04
C VAL A 491 10.29 18.98 3.31
N PHE A 492 10.20 17.78 3.85
CA PHE A 492 8.93 17.06 4.01
C PHE A 492 8.47 17.12 5.46
N TYR A 493 7.17 17.36 5.62
CA TYR A 493 6.51 17.39 6.91
C TYR A 493 5.38 16.34 6.93
N GLU A 494 5.25 15.68 8.06
CA GLU A 494 4.13 14.83 8.39
C GLU A 494 3.56 15.29 9.74
N ASN A 495 2.25 15.53 9.81
CA ASN A 495 1.59 16.04 11.02
C ASN A 495 2.27 17.29 11.65
N LYS A 496 2.73 18.21 10.80
CA LYS A 496 3.48 19.44 11.16
C LYS A 496 4.88 19.21 11.73
N GLN A 497 5.39 17.98 11.71
CA GLN A 497 6.75 17.63 12.11
C GLN A 497 7.57 17.21 10.89
N ILE A 498 8.89 17.30 11.01
CA ILE A 498 9.78 16.81 9.95
C ILE A 498 9.58 15.31 9.77
N ASP A 499 9.30 14.89 8.54
CA ASP A 499 9.22 13.48 8.16
C ASP A 499 10.62 12.87 8.08
N ASN A 500 11.05 12.28 9.20
CA ASN A 500 12.35 11.60 9.29
C ASN A 500 12.46 10.35 8.41
N SER A 501 11.36 9.84 7.86
CA SER A 501 11.40 8.72 6.91
C SER A 501 11.90 9.15 5.52
N ARG A 502 11.80 10.46 5.22
CA ARG A 502 12.21 11.05 3.94
C ARG A 502 13.54 11.79 4.01
N HIS A 503 14.04 12.04 5.22
CA HIS A 503 15.31 12.73 5.43
C HIS A 503 16.29 11.85 6.20
N PRO A 504 17.52 11.65 5.68
CA PRO A 504 18.56 10.91 6.41
C PRO A 504 19.10 11.68 7.62
N ILE A 505 18.96 13.00 7.60
CA ILE A 505 19.36 13.94 8.68
C ILE A 505 18.26 14.99 8.79
N ASN A 506 18.08 15.57 9.96
CA ASN A 506 17.07 16.62 10.16
C ASN A 506 17.41 17.86 9.29
N PRO A 507 16.61 18.16 8.24
CA PRO A 507 16.93 19.17 7.23
C PRO A 507 16.94 20.60 7.76
N ILE A 508 16.22 20.91 8.84
CA ILE A 508 16.21 22.28 9.40
C ILE A 508 17.53 22.67 10.08
N LYS A 509 18.35 21.69 10.46
CA LYS A 509 19.66 21.95 11.08
C LYS A 509 20.80 22.05 10.08
N GLU A 510 20.52 21.84 8.82
CA GLU A 510 21.50 21.76 7.76
C GLU A 510 21.38 22.92 6.77
N PRO A 511 22.44 23.27 6.03
CA PRO A 511 22.33 24.15 4.88
C PRO A 511 21.29 23.64 3.90
N LEU A 512 20.50 24.54 3.28
CA LEU A 512 19.46 24.13 2.33
C LEU A 512 20.03 23.28 1.21
N MET A 513 21.20 23.61 0.69
CA MET A 513 21.88 22.84 -0.36
C MET A 513 22.27 21.43 0.11
N LYS A 514 22.59 21.25 1.38
CA LYS A 514 22.99 19.96 1.95
C LYS A 514 21.81 18.98 2.00
N VAL A 515 20.59 19.48 2.14
CA VAL A 515 19.37 18.67 2.08
C VAL A 515 19.32 17.84 0.78
N ALA A 516 19.66 18.45 -0.35
CA ALA A 516 19.69 17.73 -1.62
C ALA A 516 20.78 16.65 -1.63
N THR A 517 21.99 16.94 -1.13
CA THR A 517 23.08 15.97 -1.12
C THR A 517 22.82 14.79 -0.19
N ASP A 518 22.20 15.04 0.94
CA ASP A 518 21.83 14.00 1.89
C ASP A 518 20.79 13.03 1.29
N ILE A 519 19.77 13.57 0.62
CA ILE A 519 18.75 12.77 -0.07
C ILE A 519 19.36 11.98 -1.25
N LEU A 520 20.24 12.61 -2.03
CA LEU A 520 20.88 12.00 -3.19
C LEU A 520 22.03 11.04 -2.81
N GLY A 521 22.43 11.02 -1.56
CA GLY A 521 23.55 10.18 -1.09
C GLY A 521 24.88 10.52 -1.73
N ILE A 522 25.17 11.82 -1.92
CA ILE A 522 26.43 12.36 -2.42
C ILE A 522 27.09 13.28 -1.39
N GLN A 523 28.39 13.48 -1.54
CA GLN A 523 29.11 14.35 -0.60
C GLN A 523 28.73 15.82 -0.82
N TYR A 524 28.46 16.53 0.28
CA TYR A 524 28.18 17.96 0.27
C TYR A 524 29.46 18.77 -0.01
N ARG A 525 29.35 19.68 -0.95
CA ARG A 525 30.28 20.76 -1.19
C ARG A 525 29.47 21.93 -1.73
N GLU A 526 29.64 23.14 -1.16
CA GLU A 526 28.97 24.32 -1.68
C GLU A 526 29.26 24.52 -3.17
N THR A 527 28.23 24.46 -3.99
CA THR A 527 28.35 24.52 -5.44
C THR A 527 27.42 25.57 -6.02
N LYS A 528 28.00 26.56 -6.72
CA LYS A 528 27.23 27.63 -7.34
C LYS A 528 26.39 27.11 -8.50
N VAL A 529 25.13 27.55 -8.54
CA VAL A 529 24.21 27.25 -9.64
C VAL A 529 24.68 27.88 -10.94
N LYS A 530 24.48 27.18 -12.05
CA LYS A 530 24.64 27.76 -13.41
C LYS A 530 23.32 28.36 -13.83
N LEU A 531 23.33 29.65 -14.20
CA LEU A 531 22.19 30.39 -14.68
C LEU A 531 22.49 31.04 -16.04
N PRO A 532 21.46 31.23 -16.85
CA PRO A 532 21.65 31.89 -18.16
C PRO A 532 22.28 33.28 -18.04
N LYS A 533 23.32 33.56 -18.80
CA LYS A 533 23.91 34.90 -18.91
C LYS A 533 23.07 35.73 -19.92
N LEU A 534 22.14 36.52 -19.39
CA LEU A 534 21.16 37.30 -20.15
C LEU A 534 21.63 38.75 -20.42
N SER A 535 22.55 39.25 -19.59
CA SER A 535 23.15 40.57 -19.77
C SER A 535 24.60 40.59 -19.28
N LYS A 536 25.44 41.37 -19.94
CA LYS A 536 26.83 41.67 -19.53
C LYS A 536 26.99 43.13 -19.09
N THR A 537 25.98 43.96 -19.32
CA THR A 537 26.03 45.40 -19.08
C THR A 537 25.51 45.70 -17.69
N LYS A 538 26.24 46.45 -16.92
CA LYS A 538 25.83 46.97 -15.62
C LYS A 538 25.25 48.35 -15.76
N LYS A 539 24.13 48.60 -15.09
CA LYS A 539 23.45 49.89 -14.98
C LYS A 539 23.67 50.44 -13.57
N ASN A 540 23.57 51.77 -13.41
CA ASN A 540 23.58 52.37 -12.10
C ASN A 540 22.25 52.08 -11.36
N ARG A 541 22.11 50.82 -10.96
CA ARG A 541 20.88 50.26 -10.38
C ARG A 541 21.24 49.36 -9.22
N VAL A 542 20.43 49.42 -8.17
CA VAL A 542 20.41 48.49 -7.07
C VAL A 542 19.05 47.78 -7.05
N CYS A 543 19.04 46.48 -7.00
CA CYS A 543 17.81 45.71 -6.81
C CYS A 543 17.56 45.49 -5.30
N ILE A 544 16.31 45.64 -4.90
CA ILE A 544 15.87 45.25 -3.55
C ILE A 544 14.76 44.24 -3.61
N ALA A 545 14.72 43.31 -2.65
CA ALA A 545 13.67 42.29 -2.47
C ALA A 545 13.22 42.22 -1.02
N ILE A 546 12.02 42.76 -0.78
CA ILE A 546 11.53 43.01 0.60
C ILE A 546 10.51 41.96 1.07
N HIS A 547 9.94 41.16 0.17
CA HIS A 547 8.85 40.24 0.46
C HIS A 547 9.30 38.77 0.54
N SER A 548 8.63 37.99 1.38
CA SER A 548 8.82 36.55 1.56
C SER A 548 7.52 35.90 2.05
N THR A 549 7.55 34.58 2.23
CA THR A 549 6.40 33.76 2.63
C THR A 549 6.01 33.87 4.11
N SER A 550 6.78 34.55 4.94
CA SER A 550 6.50 34.74 6.35
C SER A 550 7.01 36.09 6.84
N GLN A 551 6.25 36.76 7.71
CA GLN A 551 6.61 38.02 8.36
C GLN A 551 7.93 37.90 9.13
N ALA A 552 8.23 36.74 9.73
CA ALA A 552 9.49 36.48 10.43
C ALA A 552 10.74 36.66 9.54
N LYS A 553 10.60 36.52 8.22
CA LYS A 553 11.67 36.70 7.23
C LYS A 553 11.86 38.16 6.85
N TYR A 554 10.87 39.01 7.12
CA TYR A 554 10.92 40.43 6.75
C TYR A 554 11.92 41.18 7.57
N TRP A 555 12.44 42.22 6.99
CA TRP A 555 13.15 43.25 7.77
C TRP A 555 12.10 44.17 8.39
N ASN A 556 11.73 43.88 9.63
CA ASN A 556 10.64 44.53 10.36
C ASN A 556 11.05 45.86 11.05
N ASN A 557 12.24 46.41 10.74
CA ASN A 557 12.61 47.74 11.18
C ASN A 557 11.68 48.76 10.49
N PRO A 558 11.01 49.68 11.25
CA PRO A 558 9.97 50.54 10.70
C PRO A 558 10.43 51.47 9.55
N ASN A 559 11.65 51.97 9.64
CA ASN A 559 12.22 52.86 8.65
C ASN A 559 13.31 52.21 7.77
N GLY A 560 13.70 51.00 8.11
CA GLY A 560 14.88 50.35 7.55
C GLY A 560 14.97 50.37 6.04
N TRP A 561 13.94 49.93 5.35
CA TRP A 561 13.92 49.95 3.87
C TRP A 561 13.89 51.35 3.32
N GLN A 562 13.17 52.31 3.92
CA GLN A 562 13.09 53.69 3.42
C GLN A 562 14.45 54.37 3.51
N ASP A 563 15.11 54.30 4.69
CA ASP A 563 16.44 54.91 4.91
C ASP A 563 17.48 54.37 3.89
N VAL A 564 17.46 53.06 3.68
CA VAL A 564 18.38 52.41 2.70
C VAL A 564 18.07 52.86 1.27
N VAL A 565 16.82 52.96 0.88
CA VAL A 565 16.41 53.44 -0.44
C VAL A 565 16.83 54.88 -0.65
N ASP A 566 16.62 55.78 0.34
CA ASP A 566 16.99 57.17 0.28
C ASP A 566 18.50 57.32 0.12
N TYR A 567 19.30 56.60 0.93
CA TYR A 567 20.75 56.58 0.83
C TYR A 567 21.24 56.15 -0.56
N ILE A 568 20.68 55.07 -1.13
CA ILE A 568 21.06 54.55 -2.43
C ILE A 568 20.75 55.58 -3.53
N LYS A 569 19.64 56.28 -3.43
CA LYS A 569 19.23 57.34 -4.37
C LYS A 569 20.12 58.59 -4.25
N GLU A 570 20.51 58.99 -3.04
CA GLU A 570 21.48 60.05 -2.80
C GLU A 570 22.84 59.78 -3.49
N LYS A 571 23.22 58.50 -3.56
CA LYS A 571 24.41 58.05 -4.31
C LYS A 571 24.20 58.02 -5.85
N GLY A 572 23.04 58.35 -6.35
CA GLY A 572 22.75 58.44 -7.80
C GLY A 572 22.34 57.12 -8.44
N TYR A 573 21.92 56.15 -7.66
CA TYR A 573 21.46 54.88 -8.20
C TYR A 573 19.94 54.80 -8.34
N GLU A 574 19.46 54.14 -9.37
CA GLU A 574 18.06 53.68 -9.45
C GLU A 574 17.85 52.53 -8.49
N VAL A 575 16.75 52.57 -7.71
CA VAL A 575 16.34 51.46 -6.84
C VAL A 575 15.20 50.72 -7.53
N ARG A 576 15.44 49.44 -7.87
CA ARG A 576 14.47 48.52 -8.47
C ARG A 576 13.93 47.57 -7.44
N LEU A 577 12.63 47.67 -7.14
CA LEU A 577 11.95 46.73 -6.25
C LEU A 577 11.51 45.49 -7.04
N LEU A 578 12.04 44.34 -6.64
CA LEU A 578 11.67 43.02 -7.17
C LEU A 578 10.57 42.42 -6.31
N SER A 579 9.30 42.60 -6.69
CA SER A 579 8.15 42.05 -6.01
C SER A 579 7.09 41.64 -7.02
N ARG A 580 6.33 40.61 -6.67
CA ARG A 580 5.07 40.24 -7.33
C ARG A 580 3.86 40.69 -6.54
N GLU A 581 4.09 41.05 -5.28
CA GLU A 581 3.07 41.50 -4.35
C GLU A 581 2.67 42.95 -4.65
N GLU A 582 1.45 43.30 -4.32
CA GLU A 582 0.96 44.65 -4.41
C GLU A 582 1.45 45.49 -3.23
N ASP A 583 1.32 46.81 -3.34
CA ASP A 583 1.63 47.70 -2.23
C ASP A 583 0.72 47.36 -1.03
N GLU A 584 1.22 47.56 0.16
CA GLU A 584 0.53 47.21 1.41
C GLU A 584 0.28 45.69 1.60
N TYR A 585 0.96 44.83 0.86
CA TYR A 585 0.84 43.40 1.01
C TYR A 585 1.13 42.97 2.46
N MET A 586 0.15 42.31 3.08
CA MET A 586 0.20 41.88 4.50
C MET A 586 0.58 43.02 5.45
N GLY A 587 0.15 44.24 5.16
CA GLY A 587 0.41 45.43 5.99
C GLY A 587 1.83 46.04 5.84
N ASN A 588 2.57 45.66 4.79
CA ASN A 588 3.91 46.18 4.52
C ASN A 588 3.89 47.06 3.27
N SER A 589 4.10 48.34 3.45
CA SER A 589 4.17 49.30 2.36
C SER A 589 5.52 49.26 1.64
N ASN A 590 5.48 49.47 0.32
CA ASN A 590 6.69 49.61 -0.49
C ASN A 590 7.43 50.91 -0.10
N PRO A 591 8.78 50.94 -0.03
CA PRO A 591 9.53 52.16 0.16
C PRO A 591 9.23 53.17 -0.97
N LYS A 592 9.15 54.45 -0.63
CA LYS A 592 8.94 55.51 -1.61
C LYS A 592 10.17 55.70 -2.50
N GLY A 593 9.95 56.08 -3.74
CA GLY A 593 11.03 56.39 -4.66
C GLY A 593 11.68 55.17 -5.32
N VAL A 594 11.14 53.99 -5.18
CA VAL A 594 11.55 52.80 -5.92
C VAL A 594 10.83 52.71 -7.26
N THR A 595 11.45 52.05 -8.21
CA THR A 595 10.82 51.64 -9.48
C THR A 595 10.44 50.16 -9.38
N LEU A 596 9.18 49.81 -9.55
CA LEU A 596 8.73 48.43 -9.52
C LEU A 596 9.24 47.64 -10.74
N GLN A 597 9.68 46.40 -10.50
CA GLN A 597 9.93 45.47 -11.60
C GLN A 597 8.59 45.10 -12.26
N PRO A 598 8.44 45.25 -13.57
CA PRO A 598 7.26 44.79 -14.27
C PRO A 598 7.01 43.29 -13.99
N ARG A 599 5.75 42.91 -13.90
CA ARG A 599 5.37 41.47 -13.79
C ARG A 599 5.84 40.77 -15.06
N GLY A 600 6.53 39.63 -14.87
CA GLY A 600 7.13 38.91 -15.97
C GLY A 600 7.70 37.55 -15.53
N THR A 601 8.50 36.98 -16.37
CA THR A 601 9.16 35.70 -16.16
C THR A 601 10.32 35.80 -15.15
N THR A 602 10.70 34.67 -14.56
CA THR A 602 11.90 34.61 -13.72
C THR A 602 13.19 35.01 -14.48
N LYS A 603 13.24 34.75 -15.79
CA LYS A 603 14.38 35.17 -16.62
C LYS A 603 14.48 36.70 -16.77
N GLU A 604 13.37 37.43 -16.83
CA GLU A 604 13.38 38.90 -16.87
C GLU A 604 13.87 39.46 -15.53
N VAL A 605 13.44 38.88 -14.43
CA VAL A 605 13.97 39.24 -13.08
C VAL A 605 15.46 38.93 -13.00
N LEU A 606 15.91 37.78 -13.47
CA LEU A 606 17.33 37.38 -13.52
C LEU A 606 18.13 38.39 -14.34
N LYS A 607 17.64 38.80 -15.51
CA LYS A 607 18.28 39.83 -16.36
C LYS A 607 18.42 41.18 -15.62
N THR A 608 17.37 41.61 -14.92
CA THR A 608 17.38 42.84 -14.12
C THR A 608 18.44 42.78 -13.01
N ILE A 609 18.55 41.65 -12.30
CA ILE A 609 19.59 41.43 -11.30
C ILE A 609 20.98 41.47 -11.94
N GLN A 610 21.19 40.79 -13.07
CA GLN A 610 22.48 40.77 -13.77
C GLN A 610 22.90 42.18 -14.26
N GLU A 611 21.95 43.05 -14.61
CA GLU A 611 22.18 44.42 -14.98
C GLU A 611 22.45 45.38 -13.82
N SER A 612 22.25 44.89 -12.56
CA SER A 612 22.36 45.77 -11.37
C SER A 612 23.75 45.68 -10.74
N LYS A 613 24.16 46.74 -10.06
CA LYS A 613 25.43 46.84 -9.32
C LYS A 613 25.40 46.01 -8.01
N LEU A 614 24.24 45.97 -7.37
CA LEU A 614 24.06 45.36 -6.07
C LEU A 614 22.63 44.78 -6.00
N PHE A 615 22.49 43.70 -5.28
CA PHE A 615 21.21 43.15 -4.82
C PHE A 615 21.17 43.19 -3.28
N ILE A 616 20.10 43.70 -2.74
CA ILE A 616 19.84 43.73 -1.26
C ILE A 616 18.49 43.00 -1.07
N GLY A 617 18.47 42.04 -0.20
CA GLY A 617 17.23 41.28 0.08
C GLY A 617 17.17 40.67 1.46
N ILE A 618 16.17 39.86 1.63
CA ILE A 618 15.95 39.02 2.80
C ILE A 618 16.13 37.55 2.42
N SER A 619 16.07 36.65 3.37
CA SER A 619 16.12 35.20 3.13
C SER A 619 14.95 34.73 2.27
N SER A 620 15.12 34.70 0.96
CA SER A 620 14.07 34.41 -0.03
C SER A 620 14.65 33.82 -1.32
N GLY A 621 13.79 33.31 -2.19
CA GLY A 621 14.18 32.76 -3.49
C GLY A 621 14.90 33.76 -4.40
N LEU A 622 14.61 35.06 -4.30
CA LEU A 622 15.28 36.11 -5.08
C LEU A 622 16.73 36.30 -4.64
N SER A 623 17.06 36.11 -3.38
CA SER A 623 18.44 36.13 -2.88
C SER A 623 19.26 34.98 -3.45
N TRP A 624 18.67 33.79 -3.56
CA TRP A 624 19.28 32.64 -4.24
C TRP A 624 19.49 32.90 -5.72
N LEU A 625 18.51 33.54 -6.40
CA LEU A 625 18.63 33.91 -7.80
C LEU A 625 19.76 34.93 -8.03
N ALA A 626 19.86 35.90 -7.14
CA ALA A 626 20.92 36.89 -7.19
C ALA A 626 22.32 36.28 -6.93
N TRP A 627 22.44 35.41 -5.95
CA TRP A 627 23.70 34.68 -5.68
C TRP A 627 24.18 33.87 -6.88
N GLY A 628 23.26 33.29 -7.67
CA GLY A 628 23.59 32.58 -8.89
C GLY A 628 24.23 33.48 -9.99
N THR A 629 24.25 34.78 -9.81
CA THR A 629 24.83 35.76 -10.75
C THR A 629 26.21 36.26 -10.27
N ASP A 630 26.78 37.19 -11.04
CA ASP A 630 28.00 37.93 -10.67
C ASP A 630 27.65 39.27 -9.95
N THR A 631 26.40 39.48 -9.55
CA THR A 631 25.96 40.70 -8.83
C THR A 631 26.24 40.47 -7.32
N PRO A 632 26.92 41.39 -6.65
CA PRO A 632 27.08 41.34 -5.20
C PRO A 632 25.74 41.21 -4.48
N VAL A 633 25.70 40.40 -3.42
CA VAL A 633 24.48 40.10 -2.69
C VAL A 633 24.64 40.49 -1.21
N VAL A 634 23.69 41.25 -0.73
CA VAL A 634 23.56 41.56 0.69
C VAL A 634 22.23 41.03 1.18
N ILE A 635 22.25 40.22 2.25
CA ILE A 635 21.05 39.67 2.89
C ILE A 635 20.89 40.18 4.31
N ILE A 636 19.71 40.72 4.60
CA ILE A 636 19.27 41.06 5.93
C ILE A 636 18.54 39.88 6.53
N SER A 637 19.03 39.31 7.61
CA SER A 637 18.57 38.02 8.12
C SER A 637 18.48 38.06 9.66
N GLY A 638 17.30 37.77 10.18
CA GLY A 638 17.10 37.56 11.64
C GLY A 638 16.56 36.15 11.90
N PHE A 639 15.63 35.75 11.09
CA PHE A 639 14.92 34.46 11.16
C PHE A 639 15.80 33.26 10.82
N THR A 640 16.66 33.38 9.80
CA THR A 640 17.60 32.34 9.37
C THR A 640 19.01 32.63 9.82
N ASP A 641 19.75 31.60 10.19
CA ASP A 641 21.18 31.78 10.49
C ASP A 641 22.00 31.75 9.18
N LYS A 642 23.26 32.09 9.28
CA LYS A 642 24.20 32.31 8.16
C LYS A 642 24.38 31.08 7.27
N HIS A 643 24.17 29.89 7.79
CA HIS A 643 24.45 28.65 7.06
C HIS A 643 23.27 28.14 6.20
N LEU A 644 22.07 28.75 6.29
CA LEU A 644 20.95 28.33 5.46
C LEU A 644 21.21 28.52 3.98
N GLU A 645 21.63 29.75 3.63
CA GLU A 645 22.03 30.10 2.27
C GLU A 645 23.56 29.92 2.10
N PRO A 646 24.09 30.10 0.88
CA PRO A 646 25.52 29.99 0.60
C PRO A 646 26.38 30.87 1.52
N MET A 647 27.50 30.34 1.93
CA MET A 647 28.47 31.09 2.74
C MET A 647 29.31 32.02 1.90
N ASP A 648 29.66 31.57 0.69
CA ASP A 648 30.49 32.34 -0.24
C ASP A 648 29.66 33.27 -1.14
N GLY A 649 30.18 34.48 -1.36
CA GLY A 649 29.58 35.46 -2.28
C GLY A 649 28.36 36.22 -1.72
N ILE A 650 28.04 36.08 -0.42
CA ILE A 650 26.96 36.78 0.23
C ILE A 650 27.48 37.58 1.43
N THR A 651 27.18 38.89 1.48
CA THR A 651 27.32 39.68 2.67
C THR A 651 26.06 39.60 3.53
N ARG A 652 26.17 39.08 4.73
CA ARG A 652 25.01 38.80 5.58
C ARG A 652 25.00 39.71 6.81
N ILE A 653 23.85 40.29 7.07
CA ILE A 653 23.62 41.19 8.21
C ILE A 653 22.69 40.51 9.19
N ILE A 654 23.21 40.18 10.35
CA ILE A 654 22.47 39.53 11.46
C ILE A 654 22.84 40.25 12.73
N ASN A 655 21.84 40.66 13.52
CA ASN A 655 22.08 41.14 14.89
C ASN A 655 22.13 39.93 15.84
N LYS A 656 23.30 39.63 16.39
CA LYS A 656 23.50 38.51 17.32
C LYS A 656 23.26 38.87 18.78
N GLU A 657 23.02 40.15 19.08
CA GLU A 657 22.74 40.64 20.43
C GLU A 657 21.30 40.34 20.87
N VAL A 658 20.42 40.01 19.93
CA VAL A 658 19.01 39.65 20.16
C VAL A 658 18.73 38.25 19.72
N CYS A 659 17.51 37.73 19.98
CA CYS A 659 17.12 36.40 19.47
C CYS A 659 17.24 36.34 17.95
N ASN A 660 17.68 35.20 17.40
CA ASN A 660 17.80 34.98 15.95
C ASN A 660 17.83 33.47 15.63
N GLY A 661 17.74 33.13 14.35
CA GLY A 661 17.94 31.75 13.86
C GLY A 661 16.81 30.78 14.22
N CYS A 662 15.58 31.25 14.40
CA CYS A 662 14.44 30.38 14.76
C CYS A 662 14.17 29.27 13.73
N TRP A 663 14.48 29.50 12.48
CA TRP A 663 14.38 28.46 11.44
C TRP A 663 15.14 27.17 11.81
N HIS A 664 16.25 27.28 12.49
CA HIS A 664 17.13 26.16 12.83
C HIS A 664 16.87 25.55 14.22
N THR A 665 16.01 26.19 15.00
CA THR A 665 15.76 25.81 16.41
C THR A 665 14.32 25.37 16.67
N HIS A 666 13.40 25.77 15.81
CA HIS A 666 11.97 25.45 15.92
C HIS A 666 11.43 24.95 14.59
N GLU A 667 10.47 24.08 14.64
CA GLU A 667 9.77 23.62 13.43
C GLU A 667 8.89 24.76 12.88
N PHE A 668 9.08 25.09 11.61
CA PHE A 668 8.38 26.17 10.95
C PHE A 668 6.93 25.80 10.66
N ASP A 669 5.96 26.63 11.08
CA ASP A 669 4.56 26.51 10.66
C ASP A 669 4.31 27.43 9.45
N PRO A 670 4.23 26.86 8.21
CA PRO A 670 4.00 27.64 7.01
C PRO A 670 2.59 28.23 6.92
N GLY A 671 1.66 27.78 7.76
CA GLY A 671 0.30 28.31 7.86
C GLY A 671 0.19 29.56 8.73
N ASP A 672 1.22 29.86 9.52
CA ASP A 672 1.25 31.04 10.39
C ASP A 672 2.09 32.17 9.76
N TRP A 673 1.43 33.11 9.11
CA TRP A 673 2.09 34.29 8.52
C TRP A 673 2.95 35.05 9.52
N ASN A 674 2.46 35.21 10.76
CA ASN A 674 3.12 35.93 11.86
C ASN A 674 3.96 35.02 12.74
N TRP A 675 4.48 33.93 12.19
CA TRP A 675 5.23 32.96 12.98
C TRP A 675 6.48 33.57 13.63
N CYS A 676 6.44 33.70 14.93
CA CYS A 676 7.56 34.07 15.80
C CYS A 676 7.51 33.13 17.00
N PRO A 677 8.19 31.99 17.02
CA PRO A 677 7.91 30.88 17.93
C PRO A 677 8.22 31.26 19.42
N VAL A 678 9.08 32.23 19.63
CA VAL A 678 9.51 32.61 20.98
C VAL A 678 8.77 33.86 21.50
N HIS A 679 8.54 34.85 20.65
CA HIS A 679 8.06 36.20 21.09
C HIS A 679 6.77 36.66 20.43
N LYS A 680 5.98 35.70 19.82
CA LYS A 680 4.71 36.05 19.20
C LYS A 680 3.76 36.75 20.17
N ASN A 681 3.12 37.83 19.72
CA ASN A 681 2.18 38.67 20.48
C ASN A 681 2.80 39.37 21.69
N THR A 682 4.12 39.62 21.69
CA THR A 682 4.80 40.46 22.65
C THR A 682 5.50 41.63 21.98
N ASP A 683 5.96 42.63 22.70
CA ASP A 683 6.72 43.77 22.18
C ASP A 683 8.03 43.35 21.49
N ARG A 684 8.54 42.19 21.87
CA ARG A 684 9.75 41.58 21.30
C ARG A 684 9.48 40.81 20.00
N GLN A 685 8.22 40.72 19.52
CA GLN A 685 7.92 40.02 18.30
C GLN A 685 8.73 40.56 17.12
N PHE A 686 9.45 39.69 16.43
CA PHE A 686 10.39 40.01 15.35
C PHE A 686 11.57 40.90 15.74
N GLU A 687 11.97 40.98 16.99
CA GLU A 687 13.13 41.76 17.42
C GLU A 687 14.39 41.41 16.64
N CYS A 688 14.55 40.12 16.24
CA CYS A 688 15.67 39.63 15.42
C CYS A 688 15.89 40.42 14.11
N SER A 689 14.86 41.06 13.59
CA SER A 689 14.95 41.89 12.37
C SER A 689 14.63 43.36 12.65
N LYS A 690 13.83 43.69 13.66
CA LYS A 690 13.59 45.07 14.07
C LYS A 690 14.86 45.78 14.54
N GLU A 691 15.70 45.08 15.27
CA GLU A 691 16.94 45.56 15.86
C GLU A 691 18.15 45.51 14.89
N ILE A 692 17.94 45.19 13.64
CA ILE A 692 18.92 45.49 12.58
C ILE A 692 18.66 46.89 12.10
N LEU A 693 19.57 47.81 12.39
CA LEU A 693 19.39 49.23 12.09
C LEU A 693 19.75 49.54 10.63
N SER A 694 19.12 50.58 10.04
CA SER A 694 19.40 51.02 8.69
C SER A 694 20.88 51.36 8.46
N ASN A 695 21.53 51.97 9.48
CA ASN A 695 22.96 52.27 9.44
C ASN A 695 23.85 51.01 9.35
N ASP A 696 23.46 49.90 9.96
CA ASP A 696 24.22 48.65 9.82
C ASP A 696 24.17 48.13 8.39
N VAL A 697 23.03 48.27 7.75
CA VAL A 697 22.85 47.90 6.36
C VAL A 697 23.62 48.83 5.44
N ILE A 698 23.48 50.16 5.60
CA ILE A 698 24.17 51.19 4.84
C ILE A 698 25.68 50.98 4.86
N LYS A 699 26.27 50.77 6.06
CA LYS A 699 27.72 50.50 6.24
C LYS A 699 28.17 49.28 5.42
N GLN A 700 27.31 48.25 5.26
CA GLN A 700 27.66 47.05 4.51
C GLN A 700 27.51 47.24 3.02
N ILE A 701 26.55 48.03 2.55
CA ILE A 701 26.32 48.23 1.11
C ILE A 701 27.23 49.30 0.50
N GLU A 702 27.73 50.23 1.32
CA GLU A 702 28.60 51.33 0.89
C GLU A 702 29.82 50.90 0.05
N LYS A 703 30.40 49.75 0.41
CA LYS A 703 31.54 49.17 -0.31
C LYS A 703 31.25 48.68 -1.73
N PHE A 704 29.97 48.61 -2.13
CA PHE A 704 29.52 48.15 -3.44
C PHE A 704 28.96 49.30 -4.29
N LEU A 705 28.68 50.45 -3.74
CA LEU A 705 28.17 51.65 -4.39
C LEU A 705 29.28 52.64 -4.67
#